data_092e20274264cdb3542c4cd3a9054d28
#
_entry.id   092e20274264cdb3542c4cd3a9054d28
#
_cell.length_a   1.000
_cell.length_b   1.000
_cell.length_c   1.000
_cell.angle_alpha   90.00
_cell.angle_beta   90.00
_cell.angle_gamma   90.00
#
_symmetry.space_group_name_H-M   'P 1'
#
loop_
_entity.id
_entity.type
_entity.pdbx_description
1 polymer ?
#
loop_
_entity_poly.entity_id
_entity_poly.type
_entity_poly.pdbx_seq_one_letter_code
_entity_poly.pdbx_strand_id
1 'polypeptide(L)'
;MPRFYLTAVAAAVMAATVNAAEFPAFPVIEGKDIVYRSDVSNGPVSSGKESWEGNGMVASGKTITGGNAPAFLSTRDHDKVTNNGNIWVLADRIEDTDLGQYAAGIVASGGKTGINAKDGIIYVHSNNNGIETNYEAAKGMAADASSGTKTSITNSGTIYVEGGTGMLATSNPKPANALSSEKDSVITNEGTIHVINSGFGMSLGGNNASGVKMTNKGTIIASGKNAYGITASDATDGKVTNEGTIIATDGAIAISSGRWNKDVDFSLILKGNSHVEGVIELGKGSELTVENLARAETIVLSSGTPEKVKALDDAPCEGCNVGSVTVKNSNLTIRSSDESQTLKIGLITTEGDSSTTFEFDSVGSKEKLLLDVDKVGDKAAVKFNYTGTVSDKLASGSVKAEELFNGISLDNNATPERITTSDGLWGGASVHEKKGDEITSTYSGPSSLITSTTDLALMNGLVWRSQLTNLSDRMGTLRTMPQAAGAWARYNNGRLDGRGLEYDYSTIEVGFDAPVSSNFLVGVSFDYTIGDTDLNAGSADNDVYTLGLYGTYYGDNGGFVDLMAKIGRIDNEYNVANSAGAEKGDYMMTGAIVGVEAGHRFDLAHNMFVEPQVQLSYSWLRATDYATNIRSVDFETIESLVARVGVMGGMKFAENRGAAYLKASYNHDFLGNVDATMHAVNGSNNSAKISDELDDNWAEVSLGVSYSVTDTLNTFLDVGTGFGGDIDQKWRINFGARYAF
;
A
#
# COMPACT_ATOMS: atom_id res chain seq x y z
N MET A 1 4.29 -18.89 -1.80
CA MET A 1 3.25 -18.37 -2.69
C MET A 1 2.28 -17.55 -1.88
N PRO A 2 2.51 -16.25 -1.72
CA PRO A 2 1.48 -15.23 -1.76
C PRO A 2 2.01 -13.91 -2.38
N ARG A 3 2.51 -13.97 -3.64
CA ARG A 3 3.04 -12.77 -4.34
C ARG A 3 2.02 -12.06 -5.26
N PHE A 4 0.75 -12.44 -5.26
CA PHE A 4 -0.22 -11.94 -6.25
C PHE A 4 -1.25 -10.93 -5.74
N TYR A 5 -1.27 -10.56 -4.46
CA TYR A 5 -2.37 -9.73 -3.92
C TYR A 5 -2.04 -8.24 -3.69
N LEU A 6 -0.77 -7.86 -3.55
CA LEU A 6 -0.41 -6.44 -3.41
C LEU A 6 -0.39 -5.69 -4.76
N THR A 7 -0.06 -6.38 -5.85
CA THR A 7 -0.05 -5.79 -7.21
C THR A 7 -1.44 -5.54 -7.79
N ALA A 8 -2.46 -6.27 -7.36
CA ALA A 8 -3.84 -6.06 -7.84
C ALA A 8 -4.49 -4.81 -7.21
N VAL A 9 -4.17 -4.46 -5.97
CA VAL A 9 -4.68 -3.26 -5.31
C VAL A 9 -3.93 -2.01 -5.80
N ALA A 10 -2.62 -2.08 -5.98
CA ALA A 10 -1.83 -1.00 -6.58
C ALA A 10 -2.17 -0.79 -8.07
N ALA A 11 -2.48 -1.85 -8.83
CA ALA A 11 -2.96 -1.72 -10.21
C ALA A 11 -4.39 -1.19 -10.30
N ALA A 12 -5.26 -1.48 -9.33
CA ALA A 12 -6.60 -0.89 -9.25
C ALA A 12 -6.53 0.59 -8.83
N VAL A 13 -5.61 0.97 -7.95
CA VAL A 13 -5.36 2.37 -7.58
C VAL A 13 -4.65 3.12 -8.72
N MET A 14 -3.71 2.51 -9.45
CA MET A 14 -3.10 3.12 -10.63
C MET A 14 -4.03 3.16 -11.87
N ALA A 15 -5.02 2.27 -11.97
CA ALA A 15 -6.08 2.38 -12.99
C ALA A 15 -7.13 3.43 -12.60
N ALA A 16 -7.18 3.87 -11.34
CA ALA A 16 -8.04 4.94 -10.85
C ALA A 16 -7.38 6.34 -10.89
N THR A 17 -6.11 6.48 -11.32
CA THR A 17 -5.63 7.74 -11.89
C THR A 17 -6.27 7.89 -13.27
N VAL A 18 -7.59 7.89 -13.30
CA VAL A 18 -8.34 8.40 -14.42
C VAL A 18 -7.96 9.88 -14.51
N ASN A 19 -7.18 10.23 -15.52
CA ASN A 19 -7.29 11.56 -16.12
C ASN A 19 -8.77 11.92 -16.03
N ALA A 20 -9.13 13.07 -15.45
CA ALA A 20 -10.49 13.54 -15.33
C ALA A 20 -11.21 13.15 -16.63
N ALA A 21 -12.02 12.10 -16.58
CA ALA A 21 -12.67 11.62 -17.79
C ALA A 21 -13.53 12.80 -18.22
N GLU A 22 -13.15 13.44 -19.29
CA GLU A 22 -13.99 14.51 -19.84
C GLU A 22 -15.37 13.90 -20.03
N PHE A 23 -16.37 14.57 -19.48
CA PHE A 23 -17.75 14.17 -19.70
C PHE A 23 -17.95 14.06 -21.20
N PRO A 24 -18.41 12.90 -21.75
CA PRO A 24 -18.50 12.73 -23.19
C PRO A 24 -19.37 13.83 -23.78
N ALA A 25 -18.90 14.51 -24.78
CA ALA A 25 -19.67 15.57 -25.44
C ALA A 25 -21.05 15.01 -25.86
N PHE A 26 -22.11 15.76 -25.61
CA PHE A 26 -23.45 15.37 -26.06
C PHE A 26 -23.41 15.20 -27.58
N PRO A 27 -23.82 14.05 -28.13
CA PRO A 27 -23.79 13.82 -29.55
C PRO A 27 -24.77 14.76 -30.26
N VAL A 28 -24.38 15.26 -31.40
CA VAL A 28 -25.35 15.84 -32.35
C VAL A 28 -26.17 14.67 -32.91
N ILE A 29 -27.40 14.54 -32.48
CA ILE A 29 -28.28 13.42 -32.87
C ILE A 29 -28.87 13.72 -34.23
N GLU A 30 -28.39 13.00 -35.27
CA GLU A 30 -28.93 13.08 -36.64
C GLU A 30 -29.68 11.77 -36.98
N GLY A 31 -30.92 11.92 -37.40
CA GLY A 31 -31.65 11.02 -38.30
C GLY A 31 -32.53 9.95 -37.69
N LYS A 32 -32.20 9.07 -36.77
CA LYS A 32 -33.09 7.98 -36.25
C LYS A 32 -33.23 7.93 -34.76
N ASP A 33 -32.52 8.76 -34.05
CA ASP A 33 -32.50 8.78 -32.61
C ASP A 33 -33.65 9.58 -32.07
N ILE A 34 -34.37 9.02 -31.10
CA ILE A 34 -35.58 9.62 -30.55
C ILE A 34 -35.18 10.70 -29.54
N VAL A 35 -35.45 11.97 -29.88
CA VAL A 35 -35.31 13.09 -28.95
C VAL A 35 -36.69 13.40 -28.36
N TYR A 36 -36.85 13.20 -27.06
CA TYR A 36 -38.03 13.60 -26.33
C TYR A 36 -37.80 14.98 -25.71
N ARG A 37 -38.52 16.00 -26.18
CA ARG A 37 -38.59 17.32 -25.55
C ARG A 37 -39.98 17.51 -24.96
N SER A 38 -40.09 17.91 -23.71
CA SER A 38 -41.40 18.19 -23.12
C SER A 38 -41.75 19.69 -23.30
N ASP A 39 -42.12 20.03 -24.51
CA ASP A 39 -42.69 21.37 -24.81
C ASP A 39 -44.23 21.38 -24.70
N VAL A 40 -44.84 20.32 -24.20
CA VAL A 40 -46.32 20.10 -24.29
C VAL A 40 -46.92 19.85 -22.92
N SER A 41 -48.04 20.47 -22.70
CA SER A 41 -48.83 20.51 -21.45
C SER A 41 -49.58 19.23 -21.04
N ASN A 42 -49.36 18.09 -21.67
CA ASN A 42 -50.17 16.85 -21.44
C ASN A 42 -49.29 15.61 -21.22
N GLY A 43 -48.86 15.37 -20.01
CA GLY A 43 -48.37 14.10 -19.50
C GLY A 43 -46.92 13.70 -19.86
N PRO A 44 -46.37 12.67 -19.19
CA PRO A 44 -45.00 12.25 -19.43
C PRO A 44 -44.86 11.61 -20.80
N VAL A 45 -43.85 12.06 -21.55
CA VAL A 45 -43.47 11.45 -22.80
C VAL A 45 -42.51 10.31 -22.50
N SER A 46 -42.84 9.10 -22.93
CA SER A 46 -41.95 7.95 -22.86
C SER A 46 -41.82 7.30 -24.23
N SER A 47 -40.76 6.51 -24.43
CA SER A 47 -40.56 5.76 -25.68
C SER A 47 -41.66 4.69 -25.92
N GLY A 48 -42.43 4.35 -24.90
CA GLY A 48 -43.40 3.27 -24.95
C GLY A 48 -42.75 1.88 -25.16
N LYS A 49 -41.44 1.76 -24.97
CA LYS A 49 -40.70 0.52 -25.20
C LYS A 49 -40.32 -0.16 -23.88
N GLU A 50 -40.33 -1.49 -23.91
CA GLU A 50 -39.90 -2.34 -22.79
C GLU A 50 -38.38 -2.45 -22.72
N SER A 51 -37.69 -2.40 -23.86
CA SER A 51 -36.22 -2.43 -23.94
C SER A 51 -35.66 -1.43 -24.97
N TRP A 52 -34.43 -1.01 -24.76
CA TRP A 52 -33.69 -0.07 -25.62
C TRP A 52 -32.29 -0.56 -25.90
N GLU A 53 -31.85 -0.51 -27.18
CA GLU A 53 -30.54 -0.97 -27.64
C GLU A 53 -29.79 0.08 -28.47
N GLY A 54 -30.39 1.23 -28.78
CA GLY A 54 -29.83 2.29 -29.59
C GLY A 54 -29.33 3.48 -28.78
N ASN A 55 -29.16 4.61 -29.46
CA ASN A 55 -28.88 5.90 -28.83
C ASN A 55 -30.21 6.65 -28.64
N GLY A 56 -30.39 7.26 -27.49
CA GLY A 56 -31.62 8.01 -27.19
C GLY A 56 -31.32 9.21 -26.30
N MET A 57 -32.13 10.25 -26.43
CA MET A 57 -32.01 11.45 -25.61
C MET A 57 -33.36 11.84 -25.01
N VAL A 58 -33.31 12.24 -23.73
CA VAL A 58 -34.43 12.94 -23.09
C VAL A 58 -33.92 14.29 -22.59
N ALA A 59 -34.63 15.37 -22.92
CA ALA A 59 -34.34 16.71 -22.47
C ALA A 59 -35.57 17.38 -21.86
N SER A 60 -35.38 18.19 -20.80
CA SER A 60 -36.46 19.00 -20.27
C SER A 60 -36.68 20.25 -21.16
N GLY A 61 -37.91 20.51 -21.54
CA GLY A 61 -38.31 21.75 -22.26
C GLY A 61 -38.54 22.93 -21.31
N LYS A 62 -38.79 24.10 -21.92
CA LYS A 62 -38.89 25.38 -21.17
C LYS A 62 -40.09 25.52 -20.23
N THR A 63 -41.12 24.68 -20.33
CA THR A 63 -42.35 24.83 -19.53
C THR A 63 -43.00 23.50 -19.28
N ILE A 64 -42.99 22.99 -18.03
CA ILE A 64 -43.83 21.86 -17.62
C ILE A 64 -44.91 22.41 -16.69
N THR A 65 -46.13 22.51 -17.18
CA THR A 65 -47.33 22.77 -16.34
C THR A 65 -48.01 21.46 -16.04
N GLY A 66 -47.74 20.93 -14.84
CA GLY A 66 -48.35 19.68 -14.35
C GLY A 66 -47.38 18.53 -14.13
N GLY A 67 -47.06 18.28 -12.93
CA GLY A 67 -46.37 17.28 -12.15
C GLY A 67 -45.72 16.01 -12.71
N ASN A 68 -45.47 15.86 -14.01
CA ASN A 68 -44.90 14.61 -14.56
C ASN A 68 -43.65 14.92 -15.43
N ALA A 69 -42.51 14.48 -14.94
CA ALA A 69 -41.22 14.58 -15.66
C ALA A 69 -41.18 13.70 -16.92
N PRO A 70 -40.57 14.15 -18.03
CA PRO A 70 -40.30 13.29 -19.16
C PRO A 70 -39.32 12.16 -18.76
N ALA A 71 -39.66 10.93 -19.13
CA ALA A 71 -38.80 9.78 -18.95
C ALA A 71 -38.58 9.07 -20.28
N PHE A 72 -37.30 8.68 -20.56
CA PHE A 72 -36.99 7.95 -21.77
C PHE A 72 -37.57 6.53 -21.75
N LEU A 73 -37.34 5.79 -20.67
CA LEU A 73 -37.98 4.50 -20.37
C LEU A 73 -38.83 4.61 -19.11
N SER A 74 -40.11 4.20 -19.19
CA SER A 74 -41.03 4.22 -18.05
C SER A 74 -41.76 2.90 -17.90
N THR A 75 -41.91 2.46 -16.66
CA THR A 75 -42.74 1.28 -16.32
C THR A 75 -44.25 1.56 -16.35
N ARG A 76 -44.72 2.72 -16.82
CA ARG A 76 -46.14 3.04 -16.84
C ARG A 76 -46.95 1.97 -17.57
N ASP A 77 -46.47 1.53 -18.74
CA ASP A 77 -47.15 0.57 -19.61
C ASP A 77 -46.55 -0.85 -19.54
N HIS A 78 -45.45 -1.04 -18.81
CA HIS A 78 -44.72 -2.29 -18.69
C HIS A 78 -44.36 -2.61 -17.23
N ASP A 79 -44.32 -3.88 -16.85
CA ASP A 79 -43.89 -4.28 -15.51
C ASP A 79 -42.38 -4.17 -15.29
N LYS A 80 -41.63 -4.18 -16.38
CA LYS A 80 -40.19 -4.04 -16.40
C LYS A 80 -39.74 -3.26 -17.63
N VAL A 81 -38.74 -2.37 -17.45
CA VAL A 81 -38.05 -1.70 -18.56
C VAL A 81 -36.55 -1.91 -18.44
N THR A 82 -35.84 -2.06 -19.56
CA THR A 82 -34.43 -2.38 -19.60
C THR A 82 -33.69 -1.50 -20.64
N ASN A 83 -32.59 -0.85 -20.24
CA ASN A 83 -31.65 -0.21 -21.14
C ASN A 83 -30.45 -1.11 -21.42
N ASN A 84 -30.19 -1.41 -22.69
CA ASN A 84 -28.96 -2.07 -23.19
C ASN A 84 -28.17 -1.14 -24.13
N GLY A 85 -28.63 0.09 -24.36
CA GLY A 85 -28.01 1.08 -25.23
C GLY A 85 -27.58 2.31 -24.47
N ASN A 86 -27.48 3.43 -25.18
CA ASN A 86 -27.07 4.71 -24.62
C ASN A 86 -28.28 5.64 -24.42
N ILE A 87 -28.37 6.26 -23.26
CA ILE A 87 -29.41 7.26 -22.94
C ILE A 87 -28.70 8.52 -22.43
N TRP A 88 -28.99 9.67 -23.06
CA TRP A 88 -28.58 11.00 -22.60
C TRP A 88 -29.76 11.70 -21.91
N VAL A 89 -29.51 12.19 -20.69
CA VAL A 89 -30.50 12.92 -19.90
C VAL A 89 -29.98 14.34 -19.71
N LEU A 90 -30.73 15.32 -20.21
CA LEU A 90 -30.37 16.73 -20.14
C LEU A 90 -31.46 17.54 -19.44
N ALA A 91 -31.09 18.29 -18.40
CA ALA A 91 -31.98 19.23 -17.74
C ALA A 91 -31.28 20.58 -17.57
N ASP A 92 -31.79 21.61 -18.23
CA ASP A 92 -31.33 22.97 -18.09
C ASP A 92 -32.20 23.77 -17.11
N ARG A 93 -31.57 24.50 -16.19
CA ARG A 93 -32.27 25.48 -15.35
C ARG A 93 -32.57 26.70 -16.17
N ILE A 94 -33.83 27.16 -16.17
CA ILE A 94 -34.22 28.46 -16.69
C ILE A 94 -34.35 29.41 -15.50
N GLU A 95 -33.66 30.57 -15.60
CA GLU A 95 -33.78 31.66 -14.64
C GLU A 95 -35.25 32.10 -14.51
N ASP A 96 -35.71 32.35 -13.29
CA ASP A 96 -36.99 32.95 -12.94
C ASP A 96 -38.29 32.13 -12.93
N THR A 97 -38.27 30.82 -12.77
CA THR A 97 -39.52 30.11 -12.49
C THR A 97 -39.38 29.10 -11.34
N ASP A 98 -40.29 29.13 -10.37
CA ASP A 98 -40.40 28.19 -9.22
C ASP A 98 -40.77 26.75 -9.62
N LEU A 99 -40.77 26.41 -10.87
CA LEU A 99 -41.15 25.09 -11.39
C LEU A 99 -39.92 24.37 -11.85
N GLY A 100 -39.39 23.47 -10.99
CA GLY A 100 -38.33 22.53 -11.33
C GLY A 100 -38.67 21.68 -12.56
N GLN A 101 -37.77 21.69 -13.53
CA GLN A 101 -37.92 20.86 -14.73
C GLN A 101 -37.17 19.56 -14.51
N TYR A 102 -37.81 18.44 -14.72
CA TYR A 102 -37.29 17.11 -14.46
C TYR A 102 -37.14 16.31 -15.76
N ALA A 103 -35.99 15.66 -15.93
CA ALA A 103 -35.78 14.65 -16.96
C ALA A 103 -35.20 13.38 -16.35
N ALA A 104 -35.64 12.21 -16.82
CA ALA A 104 -35.11 10.94 -16.34
C ALA A 104 -34.82 9.97 -17.48
N GLY A 105 -33.75 9.19 -17.37
CA GLY A 105 -33.45 8.12 -18.31
C GLY A 105 -34.41 6.94 -18.11
N ILE A 106 -34.49 6.42 -16.89
CA ILE A 106 -35.38 5.32 -16.53
C ILE A 106 -36.24 5.72 -15.34
N VAL A 107 -37.55 5.51 -15.41
CA VAL A 107 -38.45 5.70 -14.27
C VAL A 107 -39.21 4.40 -14.00
N ALA A 108 -39.10 3.89 -12.78
CA ALA A 108 -39.91 2.79 -12.27
C ALA A 108 -40.85 3.31 -11.21
N SER A 109 -42.14 2.89 -11.30
CA SER A 109 -43.21 3.28 -10.36
C SER A 109 -44.21 2.15 -10.17
N GLY A 110 -45.00 2.19 -9.11
CA GLY A 110 -46.14 1.28 -8.94
C GLY A 110 -45.75 -0.17 -8.71
N GLY A 111 -44.65 -0.46 -8.02
CA GLY A 111 -44.24 -1.83 -7.74
C GLY A 111 -43.45 -2.52 -8.86
N LYS A 112 -43.03 -1.78 -9.85
CA LYS A 112 -42.38 -2.27 -11.07
C LYS A 112 -40.86 -2.09 -11.06
N THR A 113 -40.18 -2.56 -12.11
CA THR A 113 -38.70 -2.65 -12.13
C THR A 113 -38.09 -1.90 -13.31
N GLY A 114 -37.07 -1.06 -13.05
CA GLY A 114 -36.20 -0.43 -14.04
C GLY A 114 -34.77 -0.99 -13.97
N ILE A 115 -34.17 -1.32 -15.13
CA ILE A 115 -32.83 -1.89 -15.22
C ILE A 115 -31.99 -1.13 -16.23
N ASN A 116 -30.79 -0.71 -15.82
CA ASN A 116 -29.69 -0.42 -16.74
C ASN A 116 -28.83 -1.67 -16.81
N ALA A 117 -28.86 -2.37 -17.94
CA ALA A 117 -28.16 -3.64 -18.11
C ALA A 117 -26.63 -3.42 -18.27
N LYS A 118 -25.87 -4.50 -18.30
CA LYS A 118 -24.40 -4.47 -18.28
C LYS A 118 -23.80 -3.61 -19.42
N ASP A 119 -24.41 -3.64 -20.59
CA ASP A 119 -23.95 -2.86 -21.75
C ASP A 119 -24.66 -1.50 -21.87
N GLY A 120 -25.59 -1.20 -20.96
CA GLY A 120 -26.33 0.06 -20.94
C GLY A 120 -25.51 1.20 -20.35
N ILE A 121 -25.52 2.35 -21.04
CA ILE A 121 -24.86 3.58 -20.58
C ILE A 121 -25.89 4.69 -20.44
N ILE A 122 -25.84 5.42 -19.33
CA ILE A 122 -26.69 6.58 -19.07
C ILE A 122 -25.79 7.77 -18.78
N TYR A 123 -25.98 8.87 -19.55
CA TYR A 123 -25.30 10.14 -19.34
C TYR A 123 -26.29 11.14 -18.76
N VAL A 124 -25.96 11.72 -17.60
CA VAL A 124 -26.80 12.68 -16.87
C VAL A 124 -26.10 14.00 -16.81
N HIS A 125 -26.70 15.06 -17.39
CA HIS A 125 -26.13 16.41 -17.33
C HIS A 125 -27.19 17.42 -16.92
N SER A 126 -26.77 18.35 -16.04
CA SER A 126 -27.56 19.50 -15.67
C SER A 126 -26.64 20.72 -15.45
N ASN A 127 -26.98 21.85 -16.07
CA ASN A 127 -26.25 23.12 -15.91
C ASN A 127 -26.43 23.73 -14.52
N ASN A 128 -27.08 23.03 -13.59
CA ASN A 128 -27.27 23.49 -12.24
C ASN A 128 -25.94 23.28 -11.47
N ASN A 129 -25.11 24.33 -11.39
CA ASN A 129 -23.84 24.35 -10.63
C ASN A 129 -24.07 24.17 -9.11
N GLY A 130 -25.07 23.45 -8.76
CA GLY A 130 -25.32 22.74 -7.56
C GLY A 130 -25.81 23.51 -6.43
N ILE A 131 -25.87 23.83 -5.66
CA ILE A 131 -25.85 24.15 -4.21
C ILE A 131 -27.20 24.60 -3.67
N GLU A 132 -28.08 25.14 -4.43
CA GLU A 132 -29.36 25.60 -3.91
C GLU A 132 -30.57 25.01 -4.68
N THR A 133 -31.27 24.14 -4.04
CA THR A 133 -32.71 23.84 -4.15
C THR A 133 -33.28 22.84 -5.12
N ASN A 134 -32.59 22.23 -6.12
CA ASN A 134 -33.28 21.23 -6.96
C ASN A 134 -32.37 20.07 -7.40
N TYR A 135 -32.22 19.09 -6.51
CA TYR A 135 -31.59 17.76 -6.76
C TYR A 135 -32.25 16.95 -7.85
N GLU A 136 -33.32 17.42 -8.37
CA GLU A 136 -34.27 16.62 -9.08
C GLU A 136 -34.28 16.91 -10.58
N ALA A 137 -33.43 17.80 -11.10
CA ALA A 137 -33.55 18.24 -12.49
C ALA A 137 -33.24 17.13 -13.50
N ALA A 138 -32.07 16.46 -13.37
CA ALA A 138 -31.69 15.36 -14.25
C ALA A 138 -31.41 14.09 -13.43
N LYS A 139 -32.00 12.95 -13.83
CA LYS A 139 -31.90 11.68 -13.15
C LYS A 139 -31.54 10.58 -14.15
N GLY A 140 -30.51 9.80 -13.89
CA GLY A 140 -30.24 8.61 -14.69
C GLY A 140 -31.35 7.58 -14.52
N MET A 141 -31.61 7.17 -13.30
CA MET A 141 -32.67 6.23 -12.94
C MET A 141 -33.43 6.77 -11.72
N ALA A 142 -34.75 6.60 -11.71
CA ALA A 142 -35.61 7.01 -10.61
C ALA A 142 -36.59 5.91 -10.21
N ALA A 143 -36.68 5.63 -8.90
CA ALA A 143 -37.72 4.77 -8.32
C ALA A 143 -38.72 5.64 -7.55
N ASP A 144 -39.98 5.62 -7.98
CA ASP A 144 -41.07 6.34 -7.33
C ASP A 144 -42.01 5.35 -6.61
N ALA A 145 -42.04 5.45 -5.29
CA ALA A 145 -42.84 4.60 -4.44
C ALA A 145 -44.19 5.23 -4.05
N SER A 146 -44.71 6.18 -4.79
CA SER A 146 -45.93 6.93 -4.47
C SER A 146 -47.17 6.09 -4.26
N SER A 147 -47.18 4.84 -4.70
CA SER A 147 -48.35 3.95 -4.65
C SER A 147 -48.36 2.93 -3.51
N GLY A 148 -47.39 2.95 -2.59
CA GLY A 148 -47.30 2.00 -1.48
C GLY A 148 -46.89 0.56 -1.89
N THR A 149 -46.29 0.42 -3.07
CA THR A 149 -45.79 -0.84 -3.61
C THR A 149 -44.25 -0.81 -3.74
N LYS A 150 -43.61 -1.97 -3.62
CA LYS A 150 -42.17 -2.11 -3.71
C LYS A 150 -41.68 -1.89 -5.14
N THR A 151 -41.08 -0.72 -5.39
CA THR A 151 -40.47 -0.38 -6.68
C THR A 151 -38.97 -0.64 -6.64
N SER A 152 -38.39 -1.13 -7.72
CA SER A 152 -36.95 -1.40 -7.79
C SER A 152 -36.28 -0.79 -9.01
N ILE A 153 -35.06 -0.29 -8.81
CA ILE A 153 -34.14 0.06 -9.90
C ILE A 153 -32.78 -0.60 -9.66
N THR A 154 -32.19 -1.11 -10.74
CA THR A 154 -30.87 -1.76 -10.70
C THR A 154 -30.01 -1.23 -11.82
N ASN A 155 -28.81 -0.75 -11.47
CA ASN A 155 -27.76 -0.42 -12.41
C ASN A 155 -26.73 -1.55 -12.44
N SER A 156 -26.62 -2.25 -13.57
CA SER A 156 -25.54 -3.20 -13.84
C SER A 156 -24.57 -2.68 -14.93
N GLY A 157 -24.89 -1.54 -15.56
CA GLY A 157 -24.11 -0.85 -16.58
C GLY A 157 -23.32 0.34 -16.02
N THR A 158 -23.17 1.38 -16.85
CA THR A 158 -22.44 2.59 -16.46
C THR A 158 -23.36 3.81 -16.44
N ILE A 159 -23.21 4.65 -15.42
CA ILE A 159 -23.89 5.95 -15.33
C ILE A 159 -22.82 7.03 -15.13
N TYR A 160 -22.86 8.05 -15.99
CA TYR A 160 -22.05 9.28 -15.87
C TYR A 160 -22.95 10.42 -15.41
N VAL A 161 -22.49 11.20 -14.41
CA VAL A 161 -23.27 12.27 -13.78
C VAL A 161 -22.47 13.54 -13.72
N GLU A 162 -23.02 14.63 -14.22
CA GLU A 162 -22.54 15.98 -14.01
C GLU A 162 -23.71 16.91 -13.71
N GLY A 163 -23.79 17.39 -12.46
CA GLY A 163 -24.87 18.32 -12.03
C GLY A 163 -26.23 17.69 -11.73
N GLY A 164 -26.37 16.37 -11.82
CA GLY A 164 -27.63 15.65 -11.60
C GLY A 164 -27.50 14.52 -10.59
N THR A 165 -28.37 13.51 -10.68
CA THR A 165 -28.37 12.32 -9.85
C THR A 165 -28.34 11.05 -10.70
N GLY A 166 -27.40 10.15 -10.43
CA GLY A 166 -27.28 8.87 -11.14
C GLY A 166 -28.48 7.97 -10.83
N MET A 167 -28.71 7.66 -9.57
CA MET A 167 -29.85 6.85 -9.12
C MET A 167 -30.57 7.53 -7.97
N LEU A 168 -31.88 7.71 -8.08
CA LEU A 168 -32.71 8.38 -7.08
C LEU A 168 -33.87 7.47 -6.64
N ALA A 169 -34.09 7.37 -5.32
CA ALA A 169 -35.35 6.90 -4.78
C ALA A 169 -36.09 8.03 -4.10
N THR A 170 -37.36 8.15 -4.42
CA THR A 170 -38.28 9.07 -3.76
C THR A 170 -39.47 8.30 -3.21
N SER A 171 -39.88 8.59 -1.99
CA SER A 171 -41.19 8.22 -1.50
C SER A 171 -42.01 9.48 -1.27
N ASN A 172 -43.10 9.64 -1.96
CA ASN A 172 -44.02 10.76 -1.71
C ASN A 172 -45.00 10.37 -0.60
N PRO A 173 -45.10 11.09 0.52
CA PRO A 173 -46.07 10.73 1.54
C PRO A 173 -47.51 10.91 1.01
N LYS A 174 -48.30 9.89 1.20
CA LYS A 174 -49.76 10.08 1.07
C LYS A 174 -50.26 11.07 2.11
N PRO A 175 -51.39 11.78 1.82
CA PRO A 175 -52.02 12.65 2.81
C PRO A 175 -52.29 11.89 4.11
N ALA A 176 -52.30 12.63 5.23
CA ALA A 176 -52.23 12.19 6.62
C ALA A 176 -53.19 11.08 7.11
N ASN A 177 -54.05 10.52 6.26
CA ASN A 177 -55.08 9.53 6.62
C ASN A 177 -54.89 8.14 5.99
N ALA A 178 -53.75 7.80 5.34
CA ALA A 178 -53.53 6.49 4.81
C ALA A 178 -52.73 5.64 5.81
N LEU A 179 -53.40 4.60 6.36
CA LEU A 179 -52.77 3.55 7.16
C LEU A 179 -51.59 2.94 6.42
N SER A 180 -50.43 3.03 7.04
CA SER A 180 -49.14 2.59 6.52
C SER A 180 -49.04 1.09 6.43
N SER A 181 -48.74 0.55 5.27
CA SER A 181 -48.15 -0.77 5.15
C SER A 181 -46.98 -0.70 4.17
N GLU A 182 -45.84 -0.99 4.67
CA GLU A 182 -44.54 -1.32 4.04
C GLU A 182 -44.25 -0.73 2.66
N LYS A 183 -43.49 0.37 2.62
CA LYS A 183 -43.11 1.11 1.42
C LYS A 183 -41.61 0.92 1.17
N ASP A 184 -41.21 -0.20 0.62
CA ASP A 184 -39.77 -0.51 0.43
C ASP A 184 -39.37 -0.32 -1.05
N SER A 185 -39.01 0.90 -1.45
CA SER A 185 -38.26 1.07 -2.69
C SER A 185 -36.84 0.52 -2.52
N VAL A 186 -36.33 -0.16 -3.53
CA VAL A 186 -34.99 -0.73 -3.54
C VAL A 186 -34.16 -0.15 -4.67
N ILE A 187 -33.04 0.43 -4.35
CA ILE A 187 -32.03 0.87 -5.33
C ILE A 187 -30.82 -0.02 -5.19
N THR A 188 -30.35 -0.59 -6.29
CA THR A 188 -29.13 -1.40 -6.29
C THR A 188 -28.19 -0.95 -7.40
N ASN A 189 -26.96 -0.57 -7.04
CA ASN A 189 -25.88 -0.40 -7.98
C ASN A 189 -25.02 -1.67 -7.98
N GLU A 190 -24.92 -2.35 -9.11
CA GLU A 190 -24.04 -3.49 -9.37
C GLU A 190 -22.97 -3.13 -10.43
N GLY A 191 -23.14 -2.00 -11.12
CA GLY A 191 -22.26 -1.49 -12.16
C GLY A 191 -21.37 -0.35 -11.68
N THR A 192 -21.12 0.60 -12.57
CA THR A 192 -20.26 1.77 -12.26
C THR A 192 -21.04 3.07 -12.34
N ILE A 193 -20.83 3.97 -11.40
CA ILE A 193 -21.35 5.33 -11.43
C ILE A 193 -20.17 6.30 -11.31
N HIS A 194 -20.06 7.21 -12.26
CA HIS A 194 -19.08 8.30 -12.25
C HIS A 194 -19.80 9.63 -11.99
N VAL A 195 -19.40 10.33 -10.95
CA VAL A 195 -19.86 11.70 -10.63
C VAL A 195 -18.70 12.65 -10.82
N ILE A 196 -18.87 13.62 -11.74
CA ILE A 196 -17.80 14.53 -12.18
C ILE A 196 -18.23 15.96 -11.85
N ASN A 197 -17.33 16.73 -11.22
CA ASN A 197 -17.50 18.13 -10.86
C ASN A 197 -18.62 18.41 -9.84
N SER A 198 -19.82 17.90 -10.06
CA SER A 198 -20.99 18.11 -9.18
C SER A 198 -22.05 17.02 -9.40
N GLY A 199 -22.90 16.80 -8.39
CA GLY A 199 -24.01 15.84 -8.46
C GLY A 199 -23.88 14.68 -7.48
N PHE A 200 -24.78 13.70 -7.64
CA PHE A 200 -24.94 12.58 -6.71
C PHE A 200 -24.91 11.26 -7.47
N GLY A 201 -24.10 10.31 -7.02
CA GLY A 201 -24.09 8.97 -7.59
C GLY A 201 -25.39 8.24 -7.26
N MET A 202 -25.69 8.07 -5.98
CA MET A 202 -26.95 7.54 -5.50
C MET A 202 -27.55 8.49 -4.47
N SER A 203 -28.87 8.72 -4.50
CA SER A 203 -29.54 9.62 -3.57
C SER A 203 -30.86 9.05 -3.04
N LEU A 204 -31.06 9.22 -1.74
CA LEU A 204 -32.36 9.11 -1.10
C LEU A 204 -32.93 10.53 -0.97
N GLY A 205 -34.02 10.83 -1.65
CA GLY A 205 -34.62 12.17 -1.65
C GLY A 205 -36.13 12.13 -1.43
N GLY A 206 -36.67 13.23 -0.91
CA GLY A 206 -38.09 13.43 -0.69
C GLY A 206 -38.52 13.41 0.77
N ASN A 207 -39.44 14.32 1.14
CA ASN A 207 -40.01 14.43 2.48
C ASN A 207 -40.61 13.09 2.92
N ASN A 208 -40.02 12.42 3.90
CA ASN A 208 -40.41 11.12 4.47
C ASN A 208 -40.18 9.87 3.58
N ALA A 209 -38.96 9.67 3.08
CA ALA A 209 -38.53 8.41 2.45
C ALA A 209 -38.34 7.29 3.50
N SER A 210 -39.38 6.97 4.29
CA SER A 210 -39.30 5.86 5.26
C SER A 210 -39.29 4.50 4.53
N GLY A 211 -38.37 3.60 4.95
CA GLY A 211 -38.29 2.22 4.45
C GLY A 211 -37.57 2.04 3.12
N VAL A 212 -36.92 3.06 2.55
CA VAL A 212 -36.12 2.91 1.33
C VAL A 212 -34.79 2.22 1.63
N LYS A 213 -34.44 1.22 0.82
CA LYS A 213 -33.19 0.48 0.90
C LYS A 213 -32.30 0.78 -0.30
N MET A 214 -31.12 1.29 -0.03
CA MET A 214 -30.10 1.55 -1.03
C MET A 214 -28.91 0.59 -0.84
N THR A 215 -28.48 -0.08 -1.91
CA THR A 215 -27.34 -0.99 -1.85
C THR A 215 -26.35 -0.69 -2.97
N ASN A 216 -25.12 -0.42 -2.62
CA ASN A 216 -24.01 -0.40 -3.58
C ASN A 216 -23.22 -1.71 -3.50
N LYS A 217 -23.18 -2.47 -4.58
CA LYS A 217 -22.36 -3.67 -4.78
C LYS A 217 -21.29 -3.45 -5.86
N GLY A 218 -21.45 -2.39 -6.65
CA GLY A 218 -20.56 -2.01 -7.72
C GLY A 218 -19.56 -0.95 -7.30
N THR A 219 -19.20 -0.06 -8.22
CA THR A 219 -18.24 1.01 -8.00
C THR A 219 -18.89 2.38 -8.16
N ILE A 220 -18.62 3.30 -7.25
CA ILE A 220 -19.00 4.71 -7.36
C ILE A 220 -17.73 5.53 -7.27
N ILE A 221 -17.49 6.40 -8.26
CA ILE A 221 -16.34 7.31 -8.29
C ILE A 221 -16.89 8.74 -8.34
N ALA A 222 -16.58 9.54 -7.33
CA ALA A 222 -16.96 10.94 -7.25
C ALA A 222 -15.71 11.83 -7.25
N SER A 223 -15.68 12.87 -8.10
CA SER A 223 -14.57 13.80 -8.20
C SER A 223 -15.07 15.23 -8.33
N GLY A 224 -14.50 16.13 -7.52
CA GLY A 224 -14.84 17.56 -7.48
C GLY A 224 -15.65 17.98 -6.25
N LYS A 225 -15.49 19.23 -5.82
CA LYS A 225 -15.98 19.75 -4.54
C LYS A 225 -17.49 19.63 -4.27
N ASN A 226 -18.30 19.50 -5.32
CA ASN A 226 -19.76 19.38 -5.21
C ASN A 226 -20.26 17.99 -5.68
N ALA A 227 -19.37 17.03 -5.79
CA ALA A 227 -19.68 15.65 -6.13
C ALA A 227 -19.86 14.79 -4.87
N TYR A 228 -20.87 13.94 -4.86
CA TYR A 228 -21.19 13.03 -3.75
C TYR A 228 -21.37 11.60 -4.31
N GLY A 229 -20.72 10.64 -3.67
CA GLY A 229 -20.93 9.25 -4.02
C GLY A 229 -22.34 8.80 -3.66
N ILE A 230 -22.71 8.84 -2.38
CA ILE A 230 -24.05 8.52 -1.88
C ILE A 230 -24.52 9.64 -0.96
N THR A 231 -25.79 10.02 -1.08
CA THR A 231 -26.44 10.98 -0.17
C THR A 231 -27.81 10.48 0.29
N ALA A 232 -28.19 10.83 1.52
CA ALA A 232 -29.48 10.49 2.12
C ALA A 232 -30.12 11.71 2.79
N SER A 233 -30.33 12.75 2.03
CA SER A 233 -30.61 14.10 2.57
C SER A 233 -31.95 14.30 3.24
N ASP A 234 -32.95 13.44 3.05
CA ASP A 234 -34.32 13.64 3.54
C ASP A 234 -35.04 12.34 3.97
N ALA A 235 -34.29 11.28 4.24
CA ALA A 235 -34.88 9.98 4.55
C ALA A 235 -34.93 9.71 6.05
N THR A 236 -36.10 9.80 6.67
CA THR A 236 -36.32 9.16 7.97
C THR A 236 -36.30 7.64 7.80
N ASP A 237 -35.57 6.92 8.63
CA ASP A 237 -35.35 5.45 8.55
C ASP A 237 -34.65 4.99 7.25
N GLY A 238 -33.90 5.86 6.60
CA GLY A 238 -33.13 5.51 5.40
C GLY A 238 -32.01 4.51 5.69
N LYS A 239 -31.97 3.42 4.91
CA LYS A 239 -30.92 2.41 5.05
C LYS A 239 -30.02 2.34 3.82
N VAL A 240 -28.76 2.61 3.99
CA VAL A 240 -27.72 2.46 2.97
C VAL A 240 -26.80 1.30 3.33
N THR A 241 -26.58 0.39 2.38
CA THR A 241 -25.63 -0.70 2.51
C THR A 241 -24.56 -0.57 1.44
N ASN A 242 -23.30 -0.54 1.83
CA ASN A 242 -22.19 -0.65 0.92
C ASN A 242 -21.53 -2.04 1.03
N GLU A 243 -21.53 -2.77 -0.06
CA GLU A 243 -20.84 -4.05 -0.26
C GLU A 243 -19.77 -3.93 -1.37
N GLY A 244 -19.71 -2.78 -2.05
CA GLY A 244 -18.81 -2.47 -3.16
C GLY A 244 -17.81 -1.37 -2.81
N THR A 245 -17.35 -0.65 -3.82
CA THR A 245 -16.33 0.39 -3.70
C THR A 245 -16.91 1.79 -3.90
N ILE A 246 -16.52 2.74 -3.05
CA ILE A 246 -16.81 4.16 -3.20
C ILE A 246 -15.50 4.91 -3.10
N ILE A 247 -15.18 5.73 -4.11
CA ILE A 247 -13.96 6.56 -4.16
C ILE A 247 -14.37 8.01 -4.35
N ALA A 248 -13.95 8.90 -3.46
CA ALA A 248 -14.19 10.33 -3.55
C ALA A 248 -12.87 11.10 -3.52
N THR A 249 -12.63 11.87 -4.58
CA THR A 249 -11.39 12.65 -4.79
C THR A 249 -11.68 14.13 -5.05
N ASP A 250 -10.66 14.97 -5.05
CA ASP A 250 -10.72 16.38 -5.40
C ASP A 250 -11.74 17.21 -4.59
N GLY A 251 -11.93 16.82 -3.33
CA GLY A 251 -12.88 17.47 -2.41
C GLY A 251 -14.31 16.96 -2.53
N ALA A 252 -14.56 15.85 -3.23
CA ALA A 252 -15.82 15.13 -3.21
C ALA A 252 -16.07 14.45 -1.85
N ILE A 253 -17.34 14.16 -1.54
CA ILE A 253 -17.77 13.44 -0.35
C ILE A 253 -18.18 12.03 -0.74
N ALA A 254 -17.64 11.01 -0.06
CA ALA A 254 -17.95 9.62 -0.37
C ALA A 254 -19.41 9.28 0.00
N ILE A 255 -19.82 9.58 1.22
CA ILE A 255 -21.18 9.34 1.74
C ILE A 255 -21.58 10.52 2.62
N SER A 256 -22.80 11.04 2.45
CA SER A 256 -23.36 12.11 3.29
C SER A 256 -24.78 11.76 3.74
N SER A 257 -25.03 11.83 5.05
CA SER A 257 -26.36 11.57 5.63
C SER A 257 -27.32 12.76 5.56
N GLY A 258 -26.85 13.94 5.18
CA GLY A 258 -27.78 15.04 5.06
C GLY A 258 -27.17 16.43 5.06
N ARG A 259 -27.28 17.05 3.91
CA ARG A 259 -26.97 18.47 3.73
C ARG A 259 -28.16 19.40 4.00
N TRP A 260 -29.39 18.87 3.98
CA TRP A 260 -30.59 19.70 3.82
C TRP A 260 -31.62 19.57 4.90
N ASN A 261 -31.76 18.42 5.58
CA ASN A 261 -32.72 18.22 6.64
C ASN A 261 -32.12 17.74 7.95
N LYS A 262 -32.64 18.17 9.02
CA LYS A 262 -32.02 18.39 10.32
C LYS A 262 -32.08 17.17 11.24
N ASP A 263 -32.86 16.16 10.88
CA ASP A 263 -33.33 15.14 11.81
C ASP A 263 -33.48 13.79 11.09
N VAL A 264 -32.40 13.32 10.44
CA VAL A 264 -32.47 12.08 9.69
C VAL A 264 -31.87 10.95 10.52
N ASP A 265 -32.71 10.01 10.93
CA ASP A 265 -32.26 8.70 11.38
C ASP A 265 -31.74 7.92 10.16
N PHE A 266 -30.45 7.89 10.01
CA PHE A 266 -29.78 7.27 8.86
C PHE A 266 -28.94 6.09 9.32
N SER A 267 -29.17 4.92 8.73
CA SER A 267 -28.39 3.73 8.99
C SER A 267 -27.44 3.43 7.82
N LEU A 268 -26.15 3.57 8.04
CA LEU A 268 -25.09 3.17 7.12
C LEU A 268 -24.51 1.81 7.53
N ILE A 269 -24.55 0.85 6.61
CA ILE A 269 -23.96 -0.48 6.81
C ILE A 269 -22.84 -0.70 5.82
N LEU A 270 -21.64 -0.97 6.32
CA LEU A 270 -20.48 -1.40 5.55
C LEU A 270 -20.27 -2.89 5.78
N LYS A 271 -20.30 -3.72 4.73
CA LYS A 271 -20.12 -5.18 4.89
C LYS A 271 -19.52 -5.86 3.66
N GLY A 272 -19.07 -7.09 3.84
CA GLY A 272 -18.51 -7.90 2.77
C GLY A 272 -17.23 -7.27 2.19
N ASN A 273 -17.25 -6.95 0.90
CA ASN A 273 -16.13 -6.31 0.19
C ASN A 273 -16.19 -4.77 0.24
N SER A 274 -16.93 -4.18 1.17
CA SER A 274 -17.02 -2.72 1.30
C SER A 274 -15.65 -2.07 1.36
N HIS A 275 -15.48 -1.02 0.55
CA HIS A 275 -14.33 -0.13 0.56
C HIS A 275 -14.79 1.30 0.33
N VAL A 276 -14.37 2.23 1.20
CA VAL A 276 -14.72 3.64 1.10
C VAL A 276 -13.47 4.50 1.23
N GLU A 277 -13.12 5.15 0.13
CA GLU A 277 -12.07 6.16 0.08
C GLU A 277 -12.72 7.55 -0.02
N GLY A 278 -12.36 8.45 0.89
CA GLY A 278 -12.93 9.79 1.01
C GLY A 278 -13.75 9.99 2.28
N VAL A 279 -14.26 11.20 2.45
CA VAL A 279 -14.94 11.61 3.70
C VAL A 279 -16.35 11.05 3.76
N ILE A 280 -16.71 10.52 4.94
CA ILE A 280 -18.08 10.15 5.32
C ILE A 280 -18.61 11.21 6.29
N GLU A 281 -19.67 11.91 5.89
CA GLU A 281 -20.40 12.89 6.72
C GLU A 281 -21.64 12.23 7.28
N LEU A 282 -21.70 12.06 8.60
CA LEU A 282 -22.86 11.55 9.32
C LEU A 282 -23.44 12.59 10.25
N GLY A 283 -24.71 12.47 10.62
CA GLY A 283 -25.37 13.34 11.58
C GLY A 283 -25.54 12.66 12.94
N LYS A 284 -25.93 13.43 13.95
CA LYS A 284 -26.07 12.94 15.33
C LYS A 284 -27.11 11.82 15.53
N GLY A 285 -28.11 11.68 14.64
CA GLY A 285 -29.08 10.59 14.63
C GLY A 285 -28.62 9.39 13.80
N SER A 286 -27.45 9.44 13.14
CA SER A 286 -26.99 8.41 12.26
C SER A 286 -26.34 7.23 13.00
N GLU A 287 -26.57 6.04 12.47
CA GLU A 287 -25.96 4.80 12.92
C GLU A 287 -24.97 4.27 11.85
N LEU A 288 -23.72 4.06 12.25
CA LEU A 288 -22.75 3.35 11.44
C LEU A 288 -22.61 1.91 11.95
N THR A 289 -22.96 0.95 11.14
CA THR A 289 -22.71 -0.47 11.40
C THR A 289 -21.68 -1.01 10.41
N VAL A 290 -20.66 -1.65 10.93
CA VAL A 290 -19.64 -2.36 10.15
C VAL A 290 -19.72 -3.83 10.51
N GLU A 291 -20.03 -4.69 9.54
CA GLU A 291 -20.28 -6.10 9.84
C GLU A 291 -19.69 -7.06 8.80
N ASN A 292 -19.01 -8.11 9.27
CA ASN A 292 -18.52 -9.21 8.43
C ASN A 292 -17.70 -8.71 7.21
N LEU A 293 -16.82 -7.76 7.41
CA LEU A 293 -15.92 -7.28 6.35
C LEU A 293 -14.94 -8.39 5.94
N ALA A 294 -14.67 -8.49 4.64
CA ALA A 294 -13.68 -9.42 4.10
C ALA A 294 -12.23 -9.02 4.46
N ARG A 295 -12.00 -7.77 4.83
CA ARG A 295 -10.72 -7.19 5.25
C ARG A 295 -10.95 -6.06 6.26
N ALA A 296 -9.90 -5.69 7.01
CA ALA A 296 -9.92 -4.47 7.82
C ALA A 296 -10.13 -3.24 6.90
N GLU A 297 -10.91 -2.29 7.37
CA GLU A 297 -11.25 -1.08 6.62
C GLU A 297 -10.84 0.16 7.41
N THR A 298 -10.37 1.18 6.68
CA THR A 298 -10.09 2.51 7.23
C THR A 298 -11.06 3.51 6.62
N ILE A 299 -11.78 4.23 7.44
CA ILE A 299 -12.71 5.28 7.02
C ILE A 299 -12.32 6.64 7.59
N VAL A 300 -12.72 7.70 6.89
CA VAL A 300 -12.54 9.09 7.35
C VAL A 300 -13.90 9.66 7.69
N LEU A 301 -14.14 9.94 8.98
CA LEU A 301 -15.35 10.60 9.44
C LEU A 301 -15.17 12.12 9.48
N SER A 302 -16.20 12.87 9.08
CA SER A 302 -16.21 14.31 9.21
C SER A 302 -16.31 14.72 10.69
N SER A 303 -15.40 15.57 11.14
CA SER A 303 -15.41 16.18 12.46
C SER A 303 -16.09 17.57 12.49
N GLY A 304 -16.36 18.15 11.31
CA GLY A 304 -17.09 19.41 11.21
C GLY A 304 -18.56 19.24 11.59
N THR A 305 -19.10 20.12 12.44
CA THR A 305 -20.56 20.26 12.57
C THR A 305 -21.11 20.79 11.25
N PRO A 306 -22.02 20.06 10.57
CA PRO A 306 -22.74 20.65 9.45
C PRO A 306 -23.38 21.96 9.91
N GLU A 307 -23.13 23.05 9.23
CA GLU A 307 -23.54 24.44 9.65
C GLU A 307 -25.03 24.62 9.95
N LYS A 308 -25.88 23.62 9.80
CA LYS A 308 -27.34 23.72 9.87
C LYS A 308 -28.05 22.54 10.57
N VAL A 309 -27.44 21.85 11.52
CA VAL A 309 -28.16 20.82 12.29
C VAL A 309 -28.88 21.44 13.48
N LYS A 310 -30.23 21.51 13.47
CA LYS A 310 -31.03 21.80 14.65
C LYS A 310 -31.01 20.62 15.63
N ALA A 311 -31.05 20.94 16.93
CA ALA A 311 -31.12 19.97 17.99
C ALA A 311 -32.44 19.15 17.91
N LEU A 312 -32.34 17.82 17.87
CA LEU A 312 -33.41 16.91 18.27
C LEU A 312 -33.39 16.80 19.78
N ASP A 313 -34.57 16.91 20.41
CA ASP A 313 -34.68 16.86 21.86
C ASP A 313 -34.32 15.50 22.49
N ASP A 314 -34.26 14.43 21.69
CA ASP A 314 -34.01 13.05 22.11
C ASP A 314 -32.72 12.40 21.46
N ALA A 315 -31.79 13.21 20.93
CA ALA A 315 -30.57 12.63 20.33
C ALA A 315 -29.62 12.04 21.40
N PRO A 316 -28.90 10.94 21.07
CA PRO A 316 -28.01 10.27 22.04
C PRO A 316 -26.91 11.18 22.61
N CYS A 317 -26.51 12.21 21.88
CA CYS A 317 -25.61 13.25 22.41
C CYS A 317 -25.82 14.61 21.73
N GLU A 318 -25.56 15.69 22.43
CA GLU A 318 -25.63 17.05 21.89
C GLU A 318 -24.34 17.35 21.09
N GLY A 319 -24.48 17.69 19.80
CA GLY A 319 -23.37 18.05 18.92
C GLY A 319 -22.53 16.89 18.40
N CYS A 320 -22.99 15.62 18.48
CA CYS A 320 -22.30 14.49 17.91
C CYS A 320 -22.22 14.55 16.40
N ASN A 321 -21.06 14.11 15.85
CA ASN A 321 -20.88 13.86 14.42
C ASN A 321 -21.53 12.56 13.99
N VAL A 322 -21.57 11.55 14.88
CA VAL A 322 -22.18 10.23 14.66
C VAL A 322 -22.90 9.82 15.92
N GLY A 323 -24.16 9.38 15.83
CA GLY A 323 -24.95 8.88 16.96
C GLY A 323 -24.39 7.59 17.54
N SER A 324 -24.16 6.59 16.67
CA SER A 324 -23.52 5.34 17.12
C SER A 324 -22.63 4.70 16.07
N VAL A 325 -21.62 3.97 16.55
CA VAL A 325 -20.73 3.11 15.75
C VAL A 325 -20.77 1.69 16.31
N THR A 326 -21.20 0.72 15.51
CA THR A 326 -21.26 -0.68 15.87
C THR A 326 -20.40 -1.53 14.93
N VAL A 327 -19.46 -2.28 15.49
CA VAL A 327 -18.55 -3.13 14.69
C VAL A 327 -18.75 -4.60 15.08
N LYS A 328 -19.07 -5.46 14.07
CA LYS A 328 -19.39 -6.89 14.26
C LYS A 328 -18.51 -7.76 13.37
N ASN A 329 -17.79 -8.71 13.99
CA ASN A 329 -16.88 -9.64 13.29
C ASN A 329 -15.98 -8.92 12.26
N SER A 330 -15.44 -7.75 12.63
CA SER A 330 -14.72 -6.85 11.73
C SER A 330 -13.72 -5.97 12.49
N ASN A 331 -12.70 -5.49 11.78
CA ASN A 331 -11.78 -4.48 12.31
C ASN A 331 -11.95 -3.18 11.53
N LEU A 332 -12.22 -2.09 12.24
CA LEU A 332 -12.44 -0.77 11.68
C LEU A 332 -11.41 0.21 12.22
N THR A 333 -10.75 0.95 11.32
CA THR A 333 -9.96 2.13 11.67
C THR A 333 -10.74 3.39 11.31
N ILE A 334 -10.81 4.35 12.23
CA ILE A 334 -11.49 5.62 12.06
C ILE A 334 -10.46 6.75 12.16
N ARG A 335 -10.44 7.62 11.15
CA ARG A 335 -9.71 8.89 11.13
C ARG A 335 -10.69 10.04 11.12
N SER A 336 -10.28 11.18 11.68
CA SER A 336 -11.01 12.43 11.54
C SER A 336 -10.63 13.13 10.23
N SER A 337 -11.59 13.77 9.56
CA SER A 337 -11.32 14.57 8.36
C SER A 337 -10.55 15.87 8.67
N ASP A 338 -10.70 16.37 9.90
CA ASP A 338 -10.04 17.58 10.39
C ASP A 338 -9.78 17.48 11.89
N GLU A 339 -8.54 17.18 12.26
CA GLU A 339 -8.10 17.10 13.66
C GLU A 339 -7.99 18.47 14.36
N SER A 340 -8.24 19.58 13.65
CA SER A 340 -8.43 20.87 14.29
C SER A 340 -9.77 20.97 15.03
N GLN A 341 -10.69 20.04 14.76
CA GLN A 341 -12.01 19.92 15.37
C GLN A 341 -12.16 18.58 16.09
N THR A 342 -12.96 18.53 17.13
CA THR A 342 -13.23 17.30 17.88
C THR A 342 -14.18 16.40 17.12
N LEU A 343 -13.80 15.14 16.89
CA LEU A 343 -14.72 14.11 16.43
C LEU A 343 -15.55 13.61 17.62
N LYS A 344 -16.86 13.82 17.59
CA LYS A 344 -17.78 13.44 18.66
C LYS A 344 -18.65 12.26 18.26
N ILE A 345 -18.68 11.21 19.07
CA ILE A 345 -19.44 9.98 18.85
C ILE A 345 -20.28 9.66 20.10
N GLY A 346 -21.57 9.40 19.91
CA GLY A 346 -22.48 9.12 21.02
C GLY A 346 -22.23 7.76 21.66
N LEU A 347 -22.17 6.69 20.88
CA LEU A 347 -21.98 5.33 21.38
C LEU A 347 -21.03 4.51 20.48
N ILE A 348 -20.12 3.76 21.09
CA ILE A 348 -19.32 2.77 20.38
C ILE A 348 -19.57 1.39 20.97
N THR A 349 -19.85 0.40 20.11
CA THR A 349 -19.98 -1.01 20.47
C THR A 349 -19.20 -1.91 19.55
N THR A 350 -18.67 -3.02 20.09
CA THR A 350 -18.05 -4.09 19.30
C THR A 350 -18.65 -5.43 19.69
N GLU A 351 -18.89 -6.31 18.71
CA GLU A 351 -19.46 -7.64 18.91
C GLU A 351 -18.61 -8.69 18.18
N GLY A 352 -18.45 -9.87 18.80
CA GLY A 352 -17.64 -10.95 18.24
C GLY A 352 -16.14 -10.62 18.26
N ASP A 353 -15.40 -11.13 17.30
CA ASP A 353 -13.96 -10.84 17.12
C ASP A 353 -13.78 -9.51 16.35
N SER A 354 -13.97 -8.40 17.05
CA SER A 354 -14.03 -7.07 16.47
C SER A 354 -13.19 -6.07 17.24
N SER A 355 -12.68 -5.05 16.53
CA SER A 355 -12.09 -3.87 17.16
C SER A 355 -12.37 -2.59 16.39
N THR A 356 -12.47 -1.47 17.11
CA THR A 356 -12.46 -0.12 16.55
C THR A 356 -11.16 0.57 16.95
N THR A 357 -10.37 1.01 15.97
CA THR A 357 -9.14 1.76 16.20
C THR A 357 -9.35 3.21 15.77
N PHE A 358 -9.07 4.17 16.64
CA PHE A 358 -8.97 5.58 16.26
C PHE A 358 -7.51 5.89 15.95
N GLU A 359 -7.29 6.53 14.81
CA GLU A 359 -5.94 6.89 14.36
C GLU A 359 -5.82 8.40 14.16
N PHE A 360 -4.74 9.00 14.71
CA PHE A 360 -4.51 10.44 14.78
C PHE A 360 -3.14 10.82 14.21
N ASP A 361 -3.10 11.93 13.47
CA ASP A 361 -1.87 12.52 12.91
C ASP A 361 -1.29 13.64 13.80
N SER A 362 -2.07 14.13 14.76
CA SER A 362 -1.67 15.19 15.68
C SER A 362 -1.95 14.81 17.13
N VAL A 363 -1.39 15.55 18.06
CA VAL A 363 -1.61 15.39 19.50
C VAL A 363 -2.57 16.47 19.98
N GLY A 364 -3.62 16.05 20.67
CA GLY A 364 -4.58 16.97 21.28
C GLY A 364 -4.15 17.50 22.64
N SER A 365 -5.01 18.28 23.25
CA SER A 365 -4.85 18.76 24.62
C SER A 365 -6.17 18.66 25.39
N LYS A 366 -6.14 18.94 26.67
CA LYS A 366 -7.38 18.99 27.50
C LYS A 366 -8.35 20.07 27.02
N GLU A 367 -7.83 21.14 26.45
CA GLU A 367 -8.62 22.26 25.92
C GLU A 367 -9.05 22.00 24.47
N LYS A 368 -8.37 21.11 23.78
CA LYS A 368 -8.61 20.75 22.38
C LYS A 368 -8.58 19.22 22.20
N LEU A 369 -9.75 18.63 22.36
CA LEU A 369 -9.89 17.19 22.13
C LEU A 369 -9.82 16.85 20.63
N LEU A 370 -9.23 15.72 20.31
CA LEU A 370 -9.30 15.08 18.98
C LEU A 370 -10.56 14.21 18.90
N LEU A 371 -10.87 13.51 19.99
CA LEU A 371 -11.97 12.56 20.10
C LEU A 371 -12.73 12.76 21.41
N ASP A 372 -14.04 12.75 21.31
CA ASP A 372 -14.95 12.74 22.43
C ASP A 372 -16.03 11.66 22.21
N VAL A 373 -16.06 10.66 23.08
CA VAL A 373 -17.02 9.54 23.01
C VAL A 373 -17.86 9.55 24.28
N ASP A 374 -19.16 9.81 24.13
CA ASP A 374 -20.08 9.91 25.28
C ASP A 374 -20.22 8.58 26.02
N LYS A 375 -20.23 7.45 25.28
CA LYS A 375 -20.36 6.12 25.86
C LYS A 375 -19.62 5.05 25.07
N VAL A 376 -18.86 4.24 25.78
CA VAL A 376 -18.26 3.00 25.28
C VAL A 376 -19.06 1.82 25.82
N GLY A 377 -19.51 0.91 24.96
CA GLY A 377 -20.28 -0.28 25.35
C GLY A 377 -19.46 -1.23 26.22
N ASP A 378 -20.15 -1.97 27.10
CA ASP A 378 -19.50 -2.97 27.94
C ASP A 378 -18.71 -3.97 27.08
N LYS A 379 -17.42 -4.14 27.35
CA LYS A 379 -16.47 -5.01 26.62
C LYS A 379 -16.18 -4.58 25.17
N ALA A 380 -16.51 -3.34 24.77
CA ALA A 380 -16.12 -2.85 23.45
C ALA A 380 -14.58 -2.77 23.33
N ALA A 381 -14.02 -3.38 22.27
CA ALA A 381 -12.59 -3.33 22.01
C ALA A 381 -12.26 -2.06 21.20
N VAL A 382 -11.95 -0.99 21.94
CA VAL A 382 -11.56 0.32 21.36
C VAL A 382 -10.06 0.50 21.56
N LYS A 383 -9.36 0.84 20.47
CA LYS A 383 -7.92 1.05 20.41
C LYS A 383 -7.62 2.46 19.93
N PHE A 384 -6.48 3.01 20.35
CA PHE A 384 -6.02 4.33 19.98
C PHE A 384 -4.61 4.23 19.44
N ASN A 385 -4.39 4.76 18.23
CA ASN A 385 -3.13 4.74 17.54
C ASN A 385 -2.80 6.15 17.05
N TYR A 386 -1.55 6.53 17.18
CA TYR A 386 -1.02 7.71 16.53
C TYR A 386 -0.16 7.29 15.35
N THR A 387 -0.20 8.06 14.26
CA THR A 387 0.60 7.77 13.07
C THR A 387 2.10 7.98 13.32
N GLY A 388 2.91 7.57 12.37
CA GLY A 388 4.36 7.74 12.40
C GLY A 388 4.82 9.20 12.54
N THR A 389 4.02 10.16 12.11
CA THR A 389 4.28 11.60 12.34
C THR A 389 4.40 11.93 13.83
N VAL A 390 3.59 11.30 14.69
CA VAL A 390 3.65 11.50 16.13
C VAL A 390 4.82 10.73 16.74
N SER A 391 5.15 9.53 16.23
CA SER A 391 6.35 8.79 16.61
C SER A 391 7.62 9.61 16.39
N ASP A 392 7.72 10.31 15.27
CA ASP A 392 8.85 11.19 14.97
C ASP A 392 8.96 12.35 15.96
N LYS A 393 7.82 12.92 16.39
CA LYS A 393 7.77 13.96 17.41
C LYS A 393 8.15 13.44 18.80
N LEU A 394 7.79 12.22 19.13
CA LEU A 394 8.24 11.53 20.36
C LEU A 394 9.75 11.29 20.33
N ALA A 395 10.27 10.74 19.23
CA ALA A 395 11.68 10.46 19.04
C ALA A 395 12.53 11.75 19.12
N SER A 396 12.06 12.87 18.60
CA SER A 396 12.72 14.18 18.69
C SER A 396 12.54 14.88 20.04
N GLY A 397 11.70 14.35 20.93
CA GLY A 397 11.33 14.99 22.20
C GLY A 397 10.41 16.19 22.08
N SER A 398 9.85 16.47 20.90
CA SER A 398 8.91 17.57 20.65
C SER A 398 7.52 17.31 21.24
N VAL A 399 7.20 16.04 21.50
CA VAL A 399 6.00 15.56 22.18
C VAL A 399 6.42 14.60 23.29
N LYS A 400 5.73 14.63 24.41
CA LYS A 400 5.94 13.69 25.51
C LYS A 400 4.85 12.64 25.54
N ALA A 401 5.15 11.43 26.03
CA ALA A 401 4.22 10.32 26.12
C ALA A 401 2.93 10.67 26.90
N GLU A 402 3.02 11.50 27.94
CA GLU A 402 1.87 11.94 28.72
C GLU A 402 0.86 12.80 27.92
N GLU A 403 1.34 13.51 26.89
CA GLU A 403 0.50 14.36 26.05
C GLU A 403 -0.44 13.56 25.15
N LEU A 404 -0.06 12.33 24.78
CA LEU A 404 -0.86 11.44 23.93
C LEU A 404 -2.25 11.16 24.52
N PHE A 405 -2.36 11.12 25.85
CA PHE A 405 -3.60 10.83 26.57
C PHE A 405 -4.54 12.02 26.72
N ASN A 406 -4.06 13.25 26.53
CA ASN A 406 -4.82 14.46 26.84
C ASN A 406 -5.88 14.82 25.78
N GLY A 407 -5.72 14.35 24.55
CA GLY A 407 -6.62 14.68 23.41
C GLY A 407 -7.82 13.75 23.25
N ILE A 408 -8.04 12.79 24.15
CA ILE A 408 -9.04 11.74 24.02
C ILE A 408 -9.90 11.70 25.28
N SER A 409 -11.22 11.83 25.11
CA SER A 409 -12.23 11.76 26.17
C SER A 409 -13.17 10.59 25.91
N LEU A 410 -13.38 9.76 26.93
CA LEU A 410 -14.24 8.56 26.89
C LEU A 410 -15.14 8.57 28.15
N ASP A 411 -16.37 8.07 28.07
CA ASP A 411 -17.25 7.79 29.23
C ASP A 411 -17.17 8.83 30.34
N ASN A 412 -17.66 10.04 30.10
CA ASN A 412 -17.62 11.14 31.09
C ASN A 412 -16.20 11.62 31.46
N ASN A 413 -15.35 11.86 30.47
CA ASN A 413 -14.00 12.41 30.59
C ASN A 413 -12.93 11.37 31.09
N ALA A 414 -13.14 10.10 30.97
CA ALA A 414 -12.08 9.11 31.16
C ALA A 414 -11.05 9.22 30.01
N THR A 415 -9.80 8.92 30.31
CA THR A 415 -8.74 8.83 29.30
C THR A 415 -8.44 7.37 28.98
N PRO A 416 -7.92 7.03 27.77
CA PRO A 416 -7.49 5.67 27.46
C PRO A 416 -6.45 5.14 28.45
N GLU A 417 -6.47 3.84 28.70
CA GLU A 417 -5.42 3.17 29.49
C GLU A 417 -4.21 2.77 28.64
N ARG A 418 -4.41 2.62 27.33
CA ARG A 418 -3.36 2.20 26.40
C ARG A 418 -3.47 2.93 25.07
N ILE A 419 -2.32 3.39 24.58
CA ILE A 419 -2.16 4.04 23.29
C ILE A 419 -0.98 3.44 22.57
N THR A 420 -1.08 3.29 21.25
CA THR A 420 0.02 2.87 20.38
C THR A 420 0.43 3.98 19.44
N THR A 421 1.65 3.92 18.94
CA THR A 421 2.07 4.74 17.81
C THR A 421 2.58 3.84 16.69
N SER A 422 2.31 4.23 15.47
CA SER A 422 2.84 3.55 14.29
C SER A 422 4.28 3.98 14.00
N ASP A 423 4.96 3.19 13.22
CA ASP A 423 6.33 3.42 12.76
C ASP A 423 6.42 4.68 11.87
N GLY A 424 7.29 5.62 12.21
CA GLY A 424 7.46 6.91 11.53
C GLY A 424 8.62 6.94 10.54
N LEU A 425 9.02 8.15 10.15
CA LEU A 425 10.20 8.36 9.32
C LEU A 425 11.50 8.12 10.11
N TRP A 426 11.51 8.54 11.39
CA TRP A 426 12.66 8.49 12.30
C TRP A 426 12.43 7.58 13.51
N GLY A 427 11.26 7.72 14.17
CA GLY A 427 10.89 6.99 15.37
C GLY A 427 10.14 5.71 15.03
N GLY A 428 10.51 4.60 15.66
CA GLY A 428 9.79 3.34 15.56
C GLY A 428 8.46 3.35 16.32
N ALA A 429 7.68 2.31 16.11
CA ALA A 429 6.42 2.11 16.82
C ALA A 429 6.62 2.07 18.34
N SER A 430 5.63 2.50 19.11
CA SER A 430 5.68 2.45 20.56
C SER A 430 4.34 2.11 21.19
N VAL A 431 4.39 1.66 22.43
CA VAL A 431 3.21 1.35 23.27
C VAL A 431 3.33 2.14 24.55
N HIS A 432 2.26 2.87 24.89
CA HIS A 432 2.15 3.66 26.10
C HIS A 432 0.98 3.17 26.93
N GLU A 433 1.24 2.80 28.17
CA GLU A 433 0.24 2.31 29.12
C GLU A 433 0.16 3.25 30.31
N LYS A 434 -1.07 3.67 30.66
CA LYS A 434 -1.37 4.55 31.76
C LYS A 434 -2.07 3.79 32.89
N LYS A 435 -1.50 3.85 34.07
CA LYS A 435 -2.09 3.26 35.28
C LYS A 435 -2.12 4.30 36.40
N GLY A 436 -3.27 4.92 36.60
CA GLY A 436 -3.39 6.13 37.43
C GLY A 436 -2.64 7.29 36.79
N ASP A 437 -1.69 7.89 37.51
CA ASP A 437 -0.82 8.96 37.00
C ASP A 437 0.50 8.44 36.39
N GLU A 438 0.79 7.14 36.50
CA GLU A 438 2.01 6.53 35.99
C GLU A 438 1.82 6.12 34.54
N ILE A 439 2.79 6.48 33.68
CA ILE A 439 2.84 6.10 32.27
C ILE A 439 4.12 5.30 32.02
N THR A 440 3.94 4.11 31.51
CA THR A 440 5.02 3.23 31.06
C THR A 440 5.05 3.22 29.54
N SER A 441 6.21 3.46 28.95
CA SER A 441 6.42 3.50 27.50
C SER A 441 7.41 2.44 27.06
N THR A 442 7.04 1.67 26.05
CA THR A 442 7.90 0.69 25.38
C THR A 442 8.08 1.12 23.94
N TYR A 443 9.32 1.39 23.53
CA TYR A 443 9.69 1.84 22.19
C TYR A 443 10.33 0.70 21.41
N SER A 444 10.04 0.56 20.13
CA SER A 444 10.68 -0.41 19.24
C SER A 444 12.09 0.01 18.79
N GLY A 445 12.52 1.22 19.11
CA GLY A 445 13.78 1.78 18.65
C GLY A 445 13.67 2.71 17.45
N PRO A 446 14.66 2.74 16.55
CA PRO A 446 14.57 3.48 15.29
C PRO A 446 13.45 2.95 14.39
N SER A 447 13.00 3.76 13.43
CA SER A 447 12.00 3.34 12.46
C SER A 447 12.49 2.19 11.56
N SER A 448 11.57 1.43 11.00
CA SER A 448 11.91 0.36 10.06
C SER A 448 12.58 0.88 8.78
N LEU A 449 12.35 2.14 8.39
CA LEU A 449 13.07 2.78 7.29
C LEU A 449 14.53 3.06 7.66
N ILE A 450 14.81 3.44 8.91
CA ILE A 450 16.19 3.61 9.40
C ILE A 450 16.89 2.26 9.48
N THR A 451 16.24 1.25 10.09
CA THR A 451 16.85 -0.09 10.19
C THR A 451 17.11 -0.69 8.82
N SER A 452 16.20 -0.56 7.86
CA SER A 452 16.44 -0.99 6.47
C SER A 452 17.63 -0.28 5.82
N THR A 453 17.82 1.03 6.07
CA THR A 453 18.99 1.74 5.55
C THR A 453 20.28 1.23 6.20
N THR A 454 20.26 0.94 7.50
CA THR A 454 21.38 0.33 8.23
C THR A 454 21.71 -1.04 7.63
N ASP A 455 20.71 -1.89 7.43
CA ASP A 455 20.87 -3.22 6.86
C ASP A 455 21.41 -3.17 5.43
N LEU A 456 20.97 -2.21 4.60
CA LEU A 456 21.52 -1.98 3.25
C LEU A 456 22.99 -1.57 3.29
N ALA A 457 23.38 -0.70 4.23
CA ALA A 457 24.75 -0.27 4.38
C ALA A 457 25.67 -1.42 4.84
N LEU A 458 25.20 -2.23 5.80
CA LEU A 458 25.92 -3.44 6.25
C LEU A 458 26.03 -4.46 5.11
N MET A 459 24.94 -4.72 4.39
CA MET A 459 24.95 -5.61 3.23
C MET A 459 25.98 -5.19 2.18
N ASN A 460 26.05 -3.90 1.82
CA ASN A 460 27.04 -3.40 0.87
C ASN A 460 28.46 -3.69 1.34
N GLY A 461 28.76 -3.46 2.64
CA GLY A 461 30.06 -3.77 3.23
C GLY A 461 30.38 -5.26 3.18
N LEU A 462 29.43 -6.12 3.56
CA LEU A 462 29.59 -7.59 3.55
C LEU A 462 29.76 -8.15 2.14
N VAL A 463 28.93 -7.71 1.19
CA VAL A 463 29.01 -8.10 -0.22
C VAL A 463 30.34 -7.69 -0.82
N TRP A 464 30.78 -6.48 -0.53
CA TRP A 464 32.06 -5.98 -1.03
C TRP A 464 33.24 -6.74 -0.43
N ARG A 465 33.28 -6.91 0.89
CA ARG A 465 34.30 -7.70 1.61
C ARG A 465 34.38 -9.14 1.09
N SER A 466 33.25 -9.76 0.77
CA SER A 466 33.19 -11.14 0.28
C SER A 466 33.85 -11.36 -1.09
N GLN A 467 34.00 -10.31 -1.90
CA GLN A 467 34.62 -10.41 -3.22
C GLN A 467 36.08 -10.89 -3.17
N LEU A 468 36.79 -10.62 -2.06
CA LEU A 468 38.14 -11.12 -1.88
C LEU A 468 38.19 -12.60 -1.49
N THR A 469 37.26 -13.05 -0.64
CA THR A 469 37.14 -14.46 -0.25
C THR A 469 36.98 -15.35 -1.49
N ASN A 470 36.20 -14.90 -2.45
CA ASN A 470 36.03 -15.55 -3.73
C ASN A 470 37.37 -15.76 -4.47
N LEU A 471 38.19 -14.75 -4.56
CA LEU A 471 39.48 -14.85 -5.23
C LEU A 471 40.49 -15.71 -4.46
N SER A 472 40.50 -15.63 -3.14
CA SER A 472 41.33 -16.46 -2.25
C SER A 472 41.02 -17.97 -2.42
N ASP A 473 39.76 -18.35 -2.53
CA ASP A 473 39.36 -19.74 -2.82
C ASP A 473 39.89 -20.21 -4.17
N ARG A 474 39.92 -19.35 -5.17
CA ARG A 474 40.52 -19.63 -6.48
C ARG A 474 42.02 -19.91 -6.36
N MET A 475 42.76 -19.10 -5.58
CA MET A 475 44.20 -19.27 -5.38
C MET A 475 44.52 -20.65 -4.75
N GLY A 476 43.71 -21.08 -3.76
CA GLY A 476 43.81 -22.39 -3.15
C GLY A 476 43.66 -23.55 -4.18
N THR A 477 42.74 -23.38 -5.13
CA THR A 477 42.52 -24.35 -6.19
C THR A 477 43.72 -24.45 -7.17
N LEU A 478 44.34 -23.31 -7.53
CA LEU A 478 45.52 -23.27 -8.41
C LEU A 478 46.66 -24.13 -7.91
N ARG A 479 46.83 -24.26 -6.59
CA ARG A 479 47.93 -25.06 -5.99
C ARG A 479 47.83 -26.55 -6.27
N THR A 480 46.68 -27.02 -6.71
CA THR A 480 46.45 -28.43 -7.06
C THR A 480 46.47 -28.69 -8.57
N MET A 481 46.74 -27.68 -9.41
CA MET A 481 46.63 -27.72 -10.84
C MET A 481 48.01 -27.62 -11.54
N PRO A 482 48.10 -28.04 -12.84
CA PRO A 482 49.29 -27.78 -13.65
C PRO A 482 49.62 -26.29 -13.77
N GLN A 483 50.92 -25.94 -13.67
CA GLN A 483 51.38 -24.58 -13.89
C GLN A 483 51.52 -24.29 -15.39
N ALA A 484 50.39 -24.16 -16.07
CA ALA A 484 50.29 -23.82 -17.49
C ALA A 484 49.33 -22.61 -17.63
N ALA A 485 49.43 -21.90 -18.75
CA ALA A 485 48.44 -20.89 -19.07
C ALA A 485 47.05 -21.53 -19.18
N GLY A 486 46.01 -20.85 -18.70
CA GLY A 486 44.67 -21.41 -18.72
C GLY A 486 43.59 -20.39 -18.55
N ALA A 487 42.41 -20.70 -19.05
CA ALA A 487 41.19 -19.98 -18.82
C ALA A 487 40.30 -20.76 -17.83
N TRP A 488 39.53 -20.07 -17.05
CA TRP A 488 38.67 -20.67 -16.04
C TRP A 488 37.36 -19.92 -15.90
N ALA A 489 36.35 -20.66 -15.45
CA ALA A 489 35.07 -20.09 -15.05
C ALA A 489 34.58 -20.77 -13.79
N ARG A 490 33.87 -20.04 -12.96
CA ARG A 490 33.19 -20.58 -11.79
C ARG A 490 31.87 -19.89 -11.52
N TYR A 491 31.03 -20.62 -10.82
CA TYR A 491 29.77 -20.15 -10.28
C TYR A 491 29.78 -20.30 -8.77
N ASN A 492 29.38 -19.25 -8.07
CA ASN A 492 29.22 -19.22 -6.63
C ASN A 492 27.81 -18.75 -6.29
N ASN A 493 27.16 -19.47 -5.39
CA ASN A 493 25.81 -19.15 -4.92
C ASN A 493 25.75 -19.35 -3.41
N GLY A 494 25.03 -18.49 -2.70
CA GLY A 494 24.98 -18.58 -1.26
C GLY A 494 23.93 -17.65 -0.65
N ARG A 495 23.80 -17.78 0.68
CA ARG A 495 22.88 -16.98 1.50
C ARG A 495 23.59 -16.42 2.74
N LEU A 496 23.40 -15.12 2.97
CA LEU A 496 23.65 -14.46 4.23
C LEU A 496 22.32 -14.23 4.96
N ASP A 497 22.28 -14.40 6.28
CA ASP A 497 21.07 -14.24 7.07
C ASP A 497 21.43 -13.84 8.51
N GLY A 498 20.78 -12.80 9.02
CA GLY A 498 20.92 -12.28 10.36
C GLY A 498 20.29 -10.89 10.49
N ARG A 499 20.01 -10.44 11.73
CA ARG A 499 19.46 -9.12 12.05
C ARG A 499 18.12 -8.77 11.36
N GLY A 500 17.43 -9.74 10.75
CA GLY A 500 16.21 -9.52 9.96
C GLY A 500 16.47 -9.20 8.50
N LEU A 501 17.71 -9.37 8.04
CA LEU A 501 18.14 -9.30 6.66
C LEU A 501 18.39 -10.72 6.14
N GLU A 502 17.86 -11.06 4.97
CA GLU A 502 18.18 -12.27 4.22
C GLU A 502 18.69 -11.86 2.84
N TYR A 503 19.90 -12.27 2.49
CA TYR A 503 20.54 -11.94 1.22
C TYR A 503 20.92 -13.19 0.46
N ASP A 504 20.29 -13.40 -0.67
CA ASP A 504 20.60 -14.47 -1.64
C ASP A 504 21.44 -13.93 -2.79
N TYR A 505 22.53 -14.59 -3.14
CA TYR A 505 23.38 -14.14 -4.24
C TYR A 505 23.81 -15.25 -5.17
N SER A 506 24.09 -14.85 -6.41
CA SER A 506 24.67 -15.69 -7.47
C SER A 506 25.78 -14.93 -8.17
N THR A 507 26.97 -15.51 -8.22
CA THR A 507 28.14 -14.91 -8.89
C THR A 507 28.64 -15.81 -10.01
N ILE A 508 28.89 -15.24 -11.18
CA ILE A 508 29.67 -15.84 -12.24
C ILE A 508 31.02 -15.11 -12.29
N GLU A 509 32.10 -15.86 -12.21
CA GLU A 509 33.45 -15.35 -12.33
C GLU A 509 34.20 -16.07 -13.46
N VAL A 510 34.87 -15.31 -14.30
CA VAL A 510 35.70 -15.82 -15.38
C VAL A 510 37.10 -15.21 -15.32
N GLY A 511 38.08 -15.95 -15.73
CA GLY A 511 39.43 -15.42 -15.72
C GLY A 511 40.43 -16.18 -16.56
N PHE A 512 41.61 -15.62 -16.61
CA PHE A 512 42.76 -16.16 -17.32
C PHE A 512 44.01 -16.04 -16.45
N ASP A 513 44.84 -17.06 -16.42
CA ASP A 513 46.12 -17.04 -15.72
C ASP A 513 47.25 -17.65 -16.58
N ALA A 514 48.46 -17.16 -16.33
CA ALA A 514 49.63 -17.64 -17.04
C ALA A 514 50.87 -17.63 -16.14
N PRO A 515 51.76 -18.61 -16.23
CA PRO A 515 53.05 -18.59 -15.55
C PRO A 515 53.98 -17.54 -16.18
N VAL A 516 54.53 -16.65 -15.35
CA VAL A 516 55.56 -15.71 -15.77
C VAL A 516 56.95 -16.30 -15.55
N SER A 517 57.07 -17.23 -14.59
CA SER A 517 58.27 -18.02 -14.32
C SER A 517 57.86 -19.37 -13.75
N SER A 518 58.82 -20.27 -13.50
CA SER A 518 58.59 -21.56 -12.87
C SER A 518 57.91 -21.46 -11.48
N ASN A 519 58.03 -20.33 -10.83
CA ASN A 519 57.57 -20.14 -9.46
C ASN A 519 56.55 -19.02 -9.31
N PHE A 520 56.17 -18.35 -10.41
CA PHE A 520 55.27 -17.21 -10.31
C PHE A 520 54.19 -17.24 -11.44
N LEU A 521 52.94 -17.27 -11.05
CA LEU A 521 51.77 -17.22 -11.92
C LEU A 521 51.03 -15.90 -11.69
N VAL A 522 50.53 -15.29 -12.75
CA VAL A 522 49.65 -14.10 -12.70
C VAL A 522 48.38 -14.34 -13.43
N GLY A 523 47.32 -13.64 -13.03
CA GLY A 523 46.03 -13.76 -13.71
C GLY A 523 45.14 -12.54 -13.54
N VAL A 524 44.09 -12.52 -14.34
CA VAL A 524 43.03 -11.53 -14.33
C VAL A 524 41.69 -12.22 -14.15
N SER A 525 40.73 -11.57 -13.48
CA SER A 525 39.36 -12.04 -13.37
C SER A 525 38.34 -10.94 -13.63
N PHE A 526 37.14 -11.34 -14.02
CA PHE A 526 35.96 -10.51 -14.08
C PHE A 526 34.83 -11.27 -13.38
N ASP A 527 34.11 -10.57 -12.50
CA ASP A 527 32.98 -11.14 -11.78
C ASP A 527 31.73 -10.32 -12.03
N TYR A 528 30.61 -11.04 -12.08
CA TYR A 528 29.26 -10.47 -12.03
C TYR A 528 28.45 -11.21 -10.97
N THR A 529 27.94 -10.47 -10.01
CA THR A 529 27.08 -10.97 -8.93
C THR A 529 25.71 -10.31 -9.03
N ILE A 530 24.66 -11.11 -8.92
CA ILE A 530 23.28 -10.68 -8.73
C ILE A 530 22.91 -11.05 -7.29
N GLY A 531 22.30 -10.14 -6.57
CA GLY A 531 21.83 -10.39 -5.22
C GLY A 531 20.47 -9.81 -4.96
N ASP A 532 19.65 -10.58 -4.22
CA ASP A 532 18.33 -10.22 -3.75
C ASP A 532 18.37 -10.14 -2.23
N THR A 533 17.78 -9.09 -1.64
CA THR A 533 17.74 -8.87 -0.20
C THR A 533 16.31 -8.73 0.27
N ASP A 534 15.88 -9.55 1.22
CA ASP A 534 14.67 -9.33 1.99
C ASP A 534 15.02 -8.51 3.24
N LEU A 535 14.34 -7.37 3.42
CA LEU A 535 14.47 -6.44 4.54
C LEU A 535 13.20 -6.46 5.39
N ASN A 536 13.28 -6.06 6.65
CA ASN A 536 12.11 -5.97 7.54
C ASN A 536 10.99 -5.06 6.99
N ALA A 537 11.34 -4.03 6.23
CA ALA A 537 10.38 -3.06 5.67
C ALA A 537 10.19 -3.19 4.15
N GLY A 538 10.81 -4.17 3.49
CA GLY A 538 10.71 -4.32 2.03
C GLY A 538 11.79 -5.18 1.44
N SER A 539 12.32 -4.82 0.28
CA SER A 539 13.35 -5.58 -0.44
C SER A 539 14.37 -4.69 -1.15
N ALA A 540 15.52 -5.26 -1.47
CA ALA A 540 16.53 -4.63 -2.31
C ALA A 540 17.15 -5.65 -3.26
N ASP A 541 17.58 -5.17 -4.41
CA ASP A 541 18.32 -5.91 -5.42
C ASP A 541 19.66 -5.24 -5.62
N ASN A 542 20.71 -6.01 -5.90
CA ASN A 542 21.99 -5.45 -6.31
C ASN A 542 22.66 -6.21 -7.45
N ASP A 543 23.41 -5.45 -8.24
CA ASP A 543 24.32 -5.94 -9.27
C ASP A 543 25.76 -5.52 -8.92
N VAL A 544 26.69 -6.48 -8.82
CA VAL A 544 28.08 -6.21 -8.51
C VAL A 544 28.97 -6.60 -9.69
N TYR A 545 29.80 -5.68 -10.11
CA TYR A 545 30.77 -5.86 -11.19
C TYR A 545 32.18 -5.63 -10.67
N THR A 546 33.06 -6.62 -10.80
CA THR A 546 34.45 -6.46 -10.38
C THR A 546 35.45 -6.90 -11.44
N LEU A 547 36.60 -6.26 -11.46
CA LEU A 547 37.78 -6.62 -12.22
C LEU A 547 38.93 -6.92 -11.25
N GLY A 548 39.49 -8.13 -11.34
CA GLY A 548 40.52 -8.63 -10.44
C GLY A 548 41.86 -8.84 -11.13
N LEU A 549 42.91 -8.61 -10.37
CA LEU A 549 44.31 -9.00 -10.67
C LEU A 549 44.81 -9.88 -9.55
N TYR A 550 45.52 -10.92 -9.88
CA TYR A 550 46.12 -11.79 -8.87
C TYR A 550 47.45 -12.38 -9.32
N GLY A 551 48.25 -12.79 -8.34
CA GLY A 551 49.52 -13.49 -8.58
C GLY A 551 49.83 -14.44 -7.44
N THR A 552 50.40 -15.58 -7.73
CA THR A 552 50.88 -16.57 -6.76
C THR A 552 52.33 -16.84 -6.97
N TYR A 553 53.08 -16.73 -5.89
CA TYR A 553 54.47 -17.19 -5.79
C TYR A 553 54.48 -18.58 -5.10
N TYR A 554 55.10 -19.55 -5.73
CA TYR A 554 55.30 -20.92 -5.20
C TYR A 554 56.75 -21.13 -4.82
N GLY A 555 57.03 -21.37 -3.53
CA GLY A 555 58.33 -21.75 -3.03
C GLY A 555 58.60 -23.23 -3.25
N ASP A 556 59.84 -23.60 -3.56
CA ASP A 556 60.25 -24.98 -3.81
C ASP A 556 60.04 -25.93 -2.61
N ASN A 557 59.81 -25.40 -1.44
CA ASN A 557 59.61 -26.13 -0.19
C ASN A 557 58.13 -26.28 0.23
N GLY A 558 57.18 -25.90 -0.62
CA GLY A 558 55.73 -25.95 -0.34
C GLY A 558 55.17 -24.67 0.27
N GLY A 559 55.97 -23.63 0.46
CA GLY A 559 55.52 -22.28 0.85
C GLY A 559 54.89 -21.57 -0.34
N PHE A 560 53.92 -20.66 -0.08
CA PHE A 560 53.34 -19.82 -1.10
C PHE A 560 52.99 -18.41 -0.55
N VAL A 561 52.91 -17.46 -1.46
CA VAL A 561 52.38 -16.14 -1.22
C VAL A 561 51.45 -15.75 -2.37
N ASP A 562 50.24 -15.39 -2.04
CA ASP A 562 49.22 -14.90 -2.97
C ASP A 562 49.02 -13.39 -2.79
N LEU A 563 48.96 -12.67 -3.89
CA LEU A 563 48.67 -11.24 -3.94
C LEU A 563 47.37 -11.09 -4.76
N MET A 564 46.44 -10.30 -4.27
CA MET A 564 45.11 -10.13 -4.86
C MET A 564 44.70 -8.67 -4.82
N ALA A 565 44.09 -8.18 -5.89
CA ALA A 565 43.47 -6.87 -5.96
C ALA A 565 42.21 -6.91 -6.83
N LYS A 566 41.15 -6.27 -6.40
CA LYS A 566 39.92 -6.06 -7.17
C LYS A 566 39.50 -4.61 -7.12
N ILE A 567 38.90 -4.12 -8.22
CA ILE A 567 38.18 -2.86 -8.29
C ILE A 567 36.80 -3.14 -8.89
N GLY A 568 35.81 -2.34 -8.51
CA GLY A 568 34.48 -2.55 -9.07
C GLY A 568 33.43 -1.60 -8.50
N ARG A 569 32.18 -1.98 -8.72
CA ARG A 569 31.02 -1.21 -8.27
C ARG A 569 29.88 -2.14 -7.85
N ILE A 570 29.01 -1.60 -7.01
CA ILE A 570 27.73 -2.17 -6.61
C ILE A 570 26.66 -1.20 -7.06
N ASP A 571 25.74 -1.65 -7.90
CA ASP A 571 24.53 -0.93 -8.27
C ASP A 571 23.38 -1.50 -7.40
N ASN A 572 22.68 -0.64 -6.64
CA ASN A 572 21.62 -1.02 -5.71
C ASN A 572 20.29 -0.39 -6.11
N GLU A 573 19.21 -1.16 -6.01
CA GLU A 573 17.83 -0.69 -6.08
C GLU A 573 17.06 -1.26 -4.89
N TYR A 574 16.26 -0.43 -4.18
CA TYR A 574 15.46 -0.90 -3.06
C TYR A 574 14.07 -0.28 -3.02
N ASN A 575 13.15 -0.99 -2.38
CA ASN A 575 11.79 -0.55 -2.13
C ASN A 575 11.37 -0.96 -0.71
N VAL A 576 11.17 0.02 0.17
CA VAL A 576 10.77 -0.17 1.56
C VAL A 576 9.56 0.69 1.87
N ALA A 577 8.73 0.27 2.83
CA ALA A 577 7.53 1.00 3.21
C ALA A 577 7.20 0.81 4.68
N ASN A 578 6.69 1.87 5.31
CA ASN A 578 6.06 1.82 6.62
C ASN A 578 4.88 2.82 6.67
N SER A 579 4.41 3.19 7.86
CA SER A 579 3.28 4.11 7.99
C SER A 579 3.61 5.57 7.60
N ALA A 580 4.89 5.93 7.48
CA ALA A 580 5.32 7.23 6.96
C ALA A 580 5.26 7.30 5.42
N GLY A 581 5.19 6.16 4.75
CA GLY A 581 5.06 6.04 3.30
C GLY A 581 5.95 4.96 2.69
N ALA A 582 5.87 4.85 1.37
CA ALA A 582 6.76 4.00 0.57
C ALA A 582 7.96 4.81 0.09
N GLU A 583 9.14 4.22 0.18
CA GLU A 583 10.39 4.78 -0.28
C GLU A 583 11.02 3.86 -1.32
N LYS A 584 11.43 4.44 -2.43
CA LYS A 584 12.19 3.77 -3.47
C LYS A 584 13.47 4.56 -3.72
N GLY A 585 14.62 3.85 -3.72
CA GLY A 585 15.92 4.43 -3.99
C GLY A 585 16.76 3.56 -4.90
N ASP A 586 17.60 4.21 -5.68
CA ASP A 586 18.66 3.62 -6.49
C ASP A 586 19.96 4.38 -6.25
N TYR A 587 21.06 3.67 -6.09
CA TYR A 587 22.37 4.26 -5.87
C TYR A 587 23.49 3.31 -6.26
N MET A 588 24.67 3.88 -6.51
CA MET A 588 25.87 3.16 -6.90
C MET A 588 27.02 3.46 -5.94
N MET A 589 27.72 2.41 -5.53
CA MET A 589 28.97 2.54 -4.79
C MET A 589 30.14 1.94 -5.58
N THR A 590 31.32 2.55 -5.51
CA THR A 590 32.55 2.05 -6.16
C THR A 590 33.59 1.73 -5.10
N GLY A 591 34.41 0.71 -5.34
CA GLY A 591 35.38 0.32 -4.35
C GLY A 591 36.61 -0.40 -4.89
N ALA A 592 37.55 -0.63 -3.99
CA ALA A 592 38.74 -1.40 -4.23
C ALA A 592 39.02 -2.37 -3.06
N ILE A 593 39.63 -3.49 -3.35
CA ILE A 593 40.08 -4.47 -2.37
C ILE A 593 41.49 -4.91 -2.72
N VAL A 594 42.35 -5.05 -1.71
CA VAL A 594 43.67 -5.65 -1.82
C VAL A 594 43.86 -6.67 -0.72
N GLY A 595 44.59 -7.74 -1.01
CA GLY A 595 44.86 -8.79 -0.03
C GLY A 595 46.18 -9.52 -0.31
N VAL A 596 46.75 -10.03 0.78
CA VAL A 596 47.89 -10.91 0.76
C VAL A 596 47.59 -12.13 1.62
N GLU A 597 47.84 -13.32 1.07
CA GLU A 597 47.76 -14.58 1.80
C GLU A 597 49.11 -15.29 1.73
N ALA A 598 49.53 -15.89 2.82
CA ALA A 598 50.74 -16.71 2.88
C ALA A 598 50.44 -18.01 3.61
N GLY A 599 51.08 -19.06 3.19
CA GLY A 599 50.91 -20.37 3.82
C GLY A 599 52.01 -21.35 3.42
N HIS A 600 51.87 -22.54 3.97
CA HIS A 600 52.79 -23.63 3.66
C HIS A 600 52.09 -24.96 3.64
N ARG A 601 52.24 -25.73 2.56
CA ARG A 601 51.72 -27.09 2.43
C ARG A 601 52.71 -28.11 2.92
N PHE A 602 52.33 -28.86 3.91
CA PHE A 602 53.06 -30.03 4.38
C PHE A 602 52.43 -31.30 3.85
N ASP A 603 53.11 -32.02 2.97
CA ASP A 603 52.68 -33.34 2.53
C ASP A 603 53.01 -34.38 3.63
N LEU A 604 51.95 -35.13 4.00
CA LEU A 604 51.99 -36.16 5.04
C LEU A 604 51.95 -37.58 4.43
N ALA A 605 52.14 -38.60 5.29
CA ALA A 605 51.96 -39.98 4.87
C ALA A 605 50.52 -40.24 4.34
N HIS A 606 50.38 -41.26 3.48
CA HIS A 606 49.09 -41.72 2.92
C HIS A 606 48.41 -40.66 1.99
N ASN A 607 49.18 -39.92 1.24
CA ASN A 607 48.73 -38.87 0.33
C ASN A 607 47.91 -37.74 1.01
N MET A 608 48.03 -37.61 2.33
CA MET A 608 47.44 -36.48 3.07
C MET A 608 48.31 -35.25 3.00
N PHE A 609 47.69 -34.11 3.25
CA PHE A 609 48.40 -32.83 3.40
C PHE A 609 47.72 -31.95 4.46
N VAL A 610 48.47 -31.03 5.02
CA VAL A 610 47.96 -29.93 5.87
C VAL A 610 48.58 -28.63 5.42
N GLU A 611 47.78 -27.58 5.37
CA GLU A 611 48.19 -26.28 4.86
C GLU A 611 47.70 -25.16 5.80
N PRO A 612 48.48 -24.73 6.80
CA PRO A 612 48.20 -23.51 7.54
C PRO A 612 48.33 -22.29 6.66
N GLN A 613 47.44 -21.32 6.88
CA GLN A 613 47.27 -20.11 6.08
C GLN A 613 47.08 -18.88 6.99
N VAL A 614 47.59 -17.75 6.58
CA VAL A 614 47.31 -16.43 7.15
C VAL A 614 47.04 -15.46 6.03
N GLN A 615 46.06 -14.59 6.21
CA GLN A 615 45.68 -13.58 5.23
C GLN A 615 45.44 -12.23 5.90
N LEU A 616 45.80 -11.17 5.23
CA LEU A 616 45.39 -9.81 5.56
C LEU A 616 44.80 -9.17 4.32
N SER A 617 43.64 -8.59 4.46
CA SER A 617 42.92 -7.92 3.37
C SER A 617 42.38 -6.57 3.81
N TYR A 618 42.46 -5.58 2.93
CA TYR A 618 41.87 -4.28 3.12
C TYR A 618 40.91 -3.98 1.99
N SER A 619 39.69 -3.64 2.34
CA SER A 619 38.66 -3.22 1.42
C SER A 619 38.18 -1.81 1.71
N TRP A 620 37.84 -1.10 0.65
CA TRP A 620 37.40 0.26 0.68
C TRP A 620 36.22 0.42 -0.30
N LEU A 621 35.09 0.89 0.21
CA LEU A 621 33.88 1.16 -0.56
C LEU A 621 33.56 2.65 -0.38
N ARG A 622 33.56 3.39 -1.48
CA ARG A 622 33.47 4.85 -1.47
C ARG A 622 32.12 5.34 -1.02
N ALA A 623 32.10 6.42 -0.24
CA ALA A 623 30.92 7.20 0.12
C ALA A 623 30.04 7.52 -1.11
N THR A 624 28.74 7.53 -0.92
CA THR A 624 27.77 7.93 -1.94
C THR A 624 26.58 8.63 -1.29
N ASP A 625 26.00 9.56 -2.02
CA ASP A 625 24.78 10.26 -1.64
C ASP A 625 23.71 10.06 -2.69
N TYR A 626 22.46 9.98 -2.24
CA TYR A 626 21.28 9.89 -3.11
C TYR A 626 20.03 10.45 -2.42
N ALA A 627 19.00 10.71 -3.20
CA ALA A 627 17.72 11.21 -2.70
C ALA A 627 16.57 10.34 -3.20
N THR A 628 15.62 10.12 -2.30
CA THR A 628 14.36 9.45 -2.59
C THR A 628 13.20 10.46 -2.59
N ASN A 629 11.97 9.97 -2.69
CA ASN A 629 10.77 10.80 -2.57
C ASN A 629 10.53 11.35 -1.16
N ILE A 630 11.13 10.78 -0.10
CA ILE A 630 10.88 11.18 1.29
C ILE A 630 12.12 11.64 2.06
N ARG A 631 13.32 11.20 1.69
CA ARG A 631 14.59 11.60 2.35
C ARG A 631 15.78 11.54 1.41
N SER A 632 16.87 12.25 1.76
CA SER A 632 18.19 12.02 1.21
C SER A 632 19.01 11.17 2.19
N VAL A 633 19.90 10.36 1.65
CA VAL A 633 20.79 9.47 2.39
C VAL A 633 22.21 9.71 1.92
N ASP A 634 23.11 9.99 2.88
CA ASP A 634 24.53 10.20 2.67
C ASP A 634 25.27 9.05 3.37
N PHE A 635 25.71 8.04 2.63
CA PHE A 635 26.57 6.97 3.12
C PHE A 635 28.02 7.46 3.23
N GLU A 636 28.65 7.21 4.36
CA GLU A 636 30.09 7.42 4.51
C GLU A 636 30.87 6.28 3.84
N THR A 637 32.19 6.46 3.71
CA THR A 637 33.08 5.41 3.17
C THR A 637 33.13 4.25 4.14
N ILE A 638 32.94 3.04 3.64
CA ILE A 638 33.07 1.80 4.43
C ILE A 638 34.47 1.23 4.20
N GLU A 639 35.21 1.05 5.28
CA GLU A 639 36.53 0.45 5.29
C GLU A 639 36.50 -0.83 6.14
N SER A 640 37.18 -1.88 5.68
CA SER A 640 37.30 -3.15 6.38
C SER A 640 38.73 -3.66 6.26
N LEU A 641 39.34 -4.03 7.38
CA LEU A 641 40.68 -4.61 7.46
C LEU A 641 40.58 -5.98 8.14
N VAL A 642 40.52 -7.03 7.35
CA VAL A 642 40.31 -8.39 7.86
C VAL A 642 41.62 -9.16 7.95
N ALA A 643 41.95 -9.67 9.15
CA ALA A 643 42.92 -10.72 9.32
C ALA A 643 42.23 -12.08 9.40
N ARG A 644 42.77 -13.05 8.67
CA ARG A 644 42.28 -14.43 8.66
C ARG A 644 43.43 -15.38 9.03
N VAL A 645 43.13 -16.31 9.94
CA VAL A 645 43.99 -17.46 10.22
C VAL A 645 43.19 -18.72 9.88
N GLY A 646 43.76 -19.59 9.07
CA GLY A 646 43.09 -20.78 8.59
C GLY A 646 44.00 -22.01 8.48
N VAL A 647 43.35 -23.15 8.34
CA VAL A 647 44.00 -24.42 8.06
C VAL A 647 43.16 -25.20 7.07
N MET A 648 43.84 -25.76 6.06
CA MET A 648 43.23 -26.71 5.12
C MET A 648 43.92 -28.07 5.32
N GLY A 649 43.12 -29.11 5.54
CA GLY A 649 43.58 -30.50 5.60
C GLY A 649 42.91 -31.35 4.52
N GLY A 650 43.67 -32.20 3.83
CA GLY A 650 43.07 -32.97 2.77
C GLY A 650 43.84 -34.24 2.40
N MET A 651 43.30 -34.96 1.41
CA MET A 651 43.87 -36.17 0.90
C MET A 651 43.84 -36.17 -0.67
N LYS A 652 44.95 -36.51 -1.25
CA LYS A 652 45.08 -36.74 -2.71
C LYS A 652 44.62 -38.16 -3.05
N PHE A 653 43.90 -38.33 -4.16
CA PHE A 653 43.40 -39.62 -4.64
C PHE A 653 43.58 -39.73 -6.16
N ALA A 654 43.29 -40.92 -6.73
CA ALA A 654 43.38 -41.19 -8.16
C ALA A 654 44.75 -40.80 -8.76
N GLU A 655 45.84 -41.26 -8.13
CA GLU A 655 47.21 -40.99 -8.56
C GLU A 655 47.55 -39.49 -8.64
N ASN A 656 47.07 -38.71 -7.64
CA ASN A 656 47.15 -37.24 -7.52
C ASN A 656 46.31 -36.46 -8.54
N ARG A 657 45.41 -37.10 -9.26
CA ARG A 657 44.46 -36.40 -10.15
C ARG A 657 43.32 -35.75 -9.42
N GLY A 658 43.07 -36.12 -8.16
CA GLY A 658 42.06 -35.52 -7.32
C GLY A 658 42.55 -35.18 -5.93
N ALA A 659 41.92 -34.22 -5.28
CA ALA A 659 42.10 -33.89 -3.89
C ALA A 659 40.74 -33.57 -3.23
N ALA A 660 40.49 -34.14 -2.04
CA ALA A 660 39.39 -33.75 -1.18
C ALA A 660 39.97 -33.07 0.05
N TYR A 661 39.32 -31.97 0.52
CA TYR A 661 39.85 -31.19 1.62
C TYR A 661 38.74 -30.60 2.51
N LEU A 662 39.08 -30.36 3.75
CA LEU A 662 38.32 -29.59 4.71
C LEU A 662 39.13 -28.31 5.02
N LYS A 663 38.50 -27.17 5.01
CA LYS A 663 39.07 -25.87 5.35
C LYS A 663 38.33 -25.28 6.53
N ALA A 664 39.04 -24.73 7.48
CA ALA A 664 38.50 -23.98 8.61
C ALA A 664 39.31 -22.70 8.79
N SER A 665 38.64 -21.60 9.06
CA SER A 665 39.28 -20.31 9.31
C SER A 665 38.56 -19.51 10.38
N TYR A 666 39.28 -18.64 11.01
CA TYR A 666 38.80 -17.60 11.91
C TYR A 666 39.22 -16.23 11.36
N ASN A 667 38.29 -15.31 11.34
CA ASN A 667 38.42 -13.99 10.76
C ASN A 667 38.16 -12.94 11.83
N HIS A 668 38.86 -11.81 11.75
CA HIS A 668 38.63 -10.63 12.58
C HIS A 668 38.75 -9.38 11.72
N ASP A 669 37.74 -8.52 11.75
CA ASP A 669 37.73 -7.20 11.10
C ASP A 669 38.14 -6.14 12.11
N PHE A 670 39.18 -5.38 11.83
CA PHE A 670 39.70 -4.32 12.68
C PHE A 670 39.11 -2.94 12.44
N LEU A 671 38.31 -2.80 11.37
CA LEU A 671 37.63 -1.58 10.96
C LEU A 671 36.13 -1.84 10.90
N GLY A 672 35.51 -1.69 9.80
CA GLY A 672 34.14 -2.18 9.61
C GLY A 672 33.04 -1.20 10.00
N ASN A 673 33.38 0.07 10.30
CA ASN A 673 32.38 1.08 10.61
C ASN A 673 31.49 1.36 9.41
N VAL A 674 30.19 1.46 9.68
CA VAL A 674 29.16 1.76 8.68
C VAL A 674 28.33 2.93 9.18
N ASP A 675 28.57 4.09 8.59
CA ASP A 675 27.93 5.34 8.97
C ASP A 675 27.09 5.89 7.82
N ALA A 676 25.91 6.43 8.14
CA ALA A 676 25.12 7.21 7.20
C ALA A 676 24.36 8.34 7.90
N THR A 677 24.11 9.41 7.16
CA THR A 677 23.28 10.53 7.60
C THR A 677 22.08 10.67 6.67
N MET A 678 20.90 10.85 7.24
CA MET A 678 19.65 10.97 6.49
C MET A 678 18.98 12.30 6.80
N HIS A 679 18.37 12.92 5.79
CA HIS A 679 17.64 14.19 5.91
C HIS A 679 16.28 14.08 5.23
N ALA A 680 15.22 14.64 5.85
CA ALA A 680 13.90 14.67 5.24
C ALA A 680 13.84 15.65 4.06
N VAL A 681 13.22 15.25 2.95
CA VAL A 681 13.08 16.09 1.73
C VAL A 681 12.04 17.19 1.91
N ASN A 682 11.09 17.06 2.82
CA ASN A 682 9.98 18.00 3.03
C ASN A 682 10.35 19.35 3.66
N GLY A 683 11.64 19.69 3.75
CA GLY A 683 12.12 20.96 4.31
C GLY A 683 12.11 21.04 5.84
N SER A 684 11.81 19.95 6.55
CA SER A 684 12.05 19.86 7.98
C SER A 684 13.54 19.73 8.24
N ASN A 685 14.06 20.42 9.26
CA ASN A 685 15.46 20.29 9.67
C ASN A 685 15.75 18.96 10.40
N ASN A 686 14.88 17.98 10.27
CA ASN A 686 15.02 16.70 10.93
C ASN A 686 15.98 15.81 10.14
N SER A 687 16.97 15.29 10.86
CA SER A 687 17.94 14.33 10.34
C SER A 687 18.14 13.20 11.33
N ALA A 688 18.53 12.05 10.84
CA ALA A 688 19.00 10.92 11.64
C ALA A 688 20.40 10.52 11.19
N LYS A 689 21.23 10.11 12.14
CA LYS A 689 22.50 9.48 11.86
C LYS A 689 22.44 8.04 12.35
N ILE A 690 22.87 7.13 11.50
CA ILE A 690 23.17 5.74 11.88
C ILE A 690 24.67 5.58 12.00
N SER A 691 25.09 4.75 12.96
CA SER A 691 26.44 4.28 13.13
C SER A 691 26.35 2.84 13.57
N ASP A 692 26.91 1.94 12.78
CA ASP A 692 26.91 0.51 13.01
C ASP A 692 28.26 -0.05 12.55
N GLU A 693 28.49 -1.33 12.75
CA GLU A 693 29.73 -1.99 12.36
C GLU A 693 29.48 -3.35 11.72
N LEU A 694 30.34 -3.72 10.78
CA LEU A 694 30.41 -5.07 10.24
C LEU A 694 30.87 -6.01 11.36
N ASP A 695 30.51 -7.30 11.21
CA ASP A 695 30.94 -8.31 12.21
C ASP A 695 32.43 -8.27 12.48
N ASP A 696 32.80 -8.11 13.75
CA ASP A 696 34.19 -8.13 14.18
C ASP A 696 34.82 -9.50 14.04
N ASN A 697 34.08 -10.57 14.31
CA ASN A 697 34.60 -11.92 14.40
C ASN A 697 33.65 -12.94 13.80
N TRP A 698 34.16 -13.83 12.97
CA TRP A 698 33.38 -14.98 12.47
C TRP A 698 34.32 -16.16 12.14
N ALA A 699 33.76 -17.36 12.14
CA ALA A 699 34.42 -18.56 11.70
C ALA A 699 33.78 -19.10 10.43
N GLU A 700 34.59 -19.71 9.57
CA GLU A 700 34.15 -20.37 8.35
C GLU A 700 34.64 -21.81 8.29
N VAL A 701 33.81 -22.70 7.74
CA VAL A 701 34.15 -24.09 7.47
C VAL A 701 33.67 -24.45 6.08
N SER A 702 34.53 -25.10 5.29
CA SER A 702 34.14 -25.61 3.97
C SER A 702 34.72 -27.00 3.69
N LEU A 703 34.00 -27.76 2.88
CA LEU A 703 34.40 -29.05 2.34
C LEU A 703 34.46 -28.95 0.82
N GLY A 704 35.59 -29.35 0.26
CA GLY A 704 35.80 -29.26 -1.18
C GLY A 704 36.45 -30.48 -1.81
N VAL A 705 36.28 -30.57 -3.12
CA VAL A 705 36.93 -31.56 -3.97
C VAL A 705 37.39 -30.92 -5.27
N SER A 706 38.60 -31.25 -5.70
CA SER A 706 39.09 -30.93 -7.06
C SER A 706 39.47 -32.19 -7.78
N TYR A 707 39.27 -32.21 -9.12
CA TYR A 707 39.58 -33.38 -9.96
C TYR A 707 40.01 -32.97 -11.36
N SER A 708 41.18 -33.46 -11.78
CA SER A 708 41.67 -33.34 -13.16
C SER A 708 41.02 -34.41 -14.04
N VAL A 709 39.97 -34.01 -14.75
CA VAL A 709 39.22 -34.90 -15.68
C VAL A 709 40.13 -35.36 -16.83
N THR A 710 40.93 -34.43 -17.35
CA THR A 710 42.02 -34.67 -18.30
C THR A 710 43.28 -33.96 -17.81
N ASP A 711 44.40 -34.09 -18.51
CA ASP A 711 45.63 -33.38 -18.19
C ASP A 711 45.49 -31.83 -18.35
N THR A 712 44.48 -31.40 -19.10
CA THR A 712 44.21 -29.99 -19.40
C THR A 712 42.93 -29.46 -18.72
N LEU A 713 41.97 -30.32 -18.35
CA LEU A 713 40.69 -29.91 -17.73
C LEU A 713 40.66 -30.31 -16.28
N ASN A 714 40.57 -29.34 -15.42
CA ASN A 714 40.37 -29.50 -14.00
C ASN A 714 39.00 -28.92 -13.57
N THR A 715 38.32 -29.59 -12.64
CA THR A 715 37.04 -29.19 -12.08
C THR A 715 37.13 -29.14 -10.55
N PHE A 716 36.32 -28.35 -9.92
CA PHE A 716 36.23 -28.28 -8.46
C PHE A 716 34.81 -27.97 -7.97
N LEU A 717 34.55 -28.40 -6.76
CA LEU A 717 33.31 -28.12 -6.01
C LEU A 717 33.71 -27.85 -4.55
N ASP A 718 33.15 -26.80 -3.96
CA ASP A 718 33.31 -26.46 -2.56
C ASP A 718 31.94 -26.08 -1.97
N VAL A 719 31.66 -26.52 -0.75
CA VAL A 719 30.46 -26.20 0.01
C VAL A 719 30.90 -25.71 1.38
N GLY A 720 30.38 -24.57 1.81
CA GLY A 720 30.79 -23.95 3.07
C GLY A 720 29.68 -23.22 3.79
N THR A 721 29.97 -22.87 5.04
CA THR A 721 29.17 -22.07 5.94
C THR A 721 30.06 -21.21 6.80
N GLY A 722 29.53 -20.06 7.26
CA GLY A 722 30.16 -19.17 8.22
C GLY A 722 29.21 -18.88 9.37
N PHE A 723 29.74 -18.67 10.55
CA PHE A 723 28.96 -18.48 11.76
C PHE A 723 29.74 -17.68 12.83
N GLY A 724 29.00 -17.07 13.75
CA GLY A 724 29.55 -16.35 14.89
C GLY A 724 29.53 -14.82 14.74
N GLY A 725 29.04 -14.32 13.61
CA GLY A 725 28.73 -12.92 13.43
C GLY A 725 27.24 -12.61 13.68
N ASP A 726 26.86 -11.36 13.52
CA ASP A 726 25.46 -10.91 13.56
C ASP A 726 24.71 -11.32 12.28
N ILE A 727 25.44 -11.42 11.15
CA ILE A 727 24.97 -11.87 9.85
C ILE A 727 25.85 -13.03 9.39
N ASP A 728 25.30 -14.22 9.36
CA ASP A 728 26.03 -15.45 9.06
C ASP A 728 25.91 -15.86 7.59
N GLN A 729 26.98 -16.47 7.06
CA GLN A 729 26.92 -17.22 5.79
C GLN A 729 26.21 -18.56 6.05
N LYS A 730 24.90 -18.67 5.85
CA LYS A 730 24.15 -19.91 6.12
C LYS A 730 24.66 -21.08 5.27
N TRP A 731 24.89 -20.83 4.01
CA TRP A 731 25.49 -21.78 3.10
C TRP A 731 26.13 -21.08 1.90
N ARG A 732 27.12 -21.73 1.31
CA ARG A 732 27.74 -21.33 0.06
C ARG A 732 28.08 -22.57 -0.75
N ILE A 733 27.80 -22.56 -2.05
CA ILE A 733 28.20 -23.57 -3.01
C ILE A 733 29.00 -22.88 -4.11
N ASN A 734 30.20 -23.43 -4.37
CA ASN A 734 31.10 -22.89 -5.37
C ASN A 734 31.59 -24.03 -6.26
N PHE A 735 31.37 -23.96 -7.57
CA PHE A 735 31.89 -24.94 -8.51
C PHE A 735 32.44 -24.27 -9.77
N GLY A 736 33.40 -24.94 -10.40
CA GLY A 736 33.99 -24.38 -11.59
C GLY A 736 34.89 -25.33 -12.32
N ALA A 737 35.44 -24.83 -13.42
CA ALA A 737 36.38 -25.56 -14.26
C ALA A 737 37.50 -24.65 -14.75
N ARG A 738 38.69 -25.23 -14.96
CA ARG A 738 39.84 -24.59 -15.59
C ARG A 738 40.35 -25.45 -16.74
N TYR A 739 40.58 -24.83 -17.88
CA TYR A 739 41.21 -25.44 -19.04
C TYR A 739 42.61 -24.85 -19.24
N ALA A 740 43.61 -25.70 -19.14
CA ALA A 740 45.01 -25.37 -19.39
C ALA A 740 45.39 -25.62 -20.85
N PHE A 741 46.19 -24.79 -21.49
CA PHE A 741 46.58 -24.91 -22.90
C PHE A 741 48.02 -24.48 -23.13
#